data_f20ac59b4e8af630dd7cf4de7e1d223e
#
_entry.id   f20ac59b4e8af630dd7cf4de7e1d223e
#
_cell.length_a   1.000
_cell.length_b   1.000
_cell.length_c   1.000
_cell.angle_alpha   90.00
_cell.angle_beta   90.00
_cell.angle_gamma   90.00
#
_symmetry.space_group_name_H-M   'P 1'
#
loop_
_entity.id
_entity.type
_entity.pdbx_description
1 polymer ?
#
loop_
_entity_poly.entity_id
_entity_poly.type
_entity_poly.pdbx_seq_one_letter_code
_entity_poly.pdbx_strand_id
1 'polypeptide(L)'
;MAENKFENLSRFAVNLNEKAAQGKLDPVIGRDEEIRRVLQILSRRTKNNPILVGEPGVGKTAISEGIAQKIVDGDVPENLKSRKIYSLDLGALIAGAKYQGEFEERLKGVVKEVVDSEGEIILFIDEIHTLVGAGRTSGAMDASNILKPALARGELRTIGSTTLDEYQKYFEADKALERRFQMVMVDEPSPAASISIMRGLKERYENHHKVRIEDDALIAAVELSHRYITNRFLPDKAIDLVDEAASKLRLEMNSVPEPIAELDSRIRQLEIEREAIKREGVSLKMDKIKEELKTLNAERDELRKRWDEEKKILSELQSQRQKMEDYKIQAHNAERAGDYGKVAEIRYARMAEAQARIDELTARQAAIQDPIITEAVTPEDIAEVVAKWTGIPVRRMLESEREKLLRMEAELHKRVVGQNTAIEAVADAVRRSRAGLQNEKRPIGSFLFMGTTGVGKTELAKALAEFLFNDENMMTCIDMSEYQERHSVSRLVGAPPGYVGYDEGGQLTEAVRRKPYSVVLLDEIEKAHPDVFNTLLQVLDDGRLTDNKGRTVDFKNTILIMTSNVGADIIQTFMEHLPIEGEERTRMLADCRNEVLEVLKRTVRPEFLNRIDEVIMFEPLSQNDIRDILRMQMRDLQEKLSENGVSIEFTEGFEEYMTTKGYEPAYGARPIKRLMQKELINILAKSILDGHVHRDSTILIDVRDGQIVVNDK
;
A
#
# COMPACT_ATOMS: atom_id res chain seq x y z
N MET A 1 40.66 9.08 -40.48
CA MET A 1 39.34 8.85 -39.91
C MET A 1 39.40 7.48 -39.27
N ALA A 2 39.40 7.39 -37.95
CA ALA A 2 39.27 6.10 -37.27
C ALA A 2 37.83 5.65 -37.47
N GLU A 3 37.62 4.65 -38.32
CA GLU A 3 36.34 3.94 -38.43
C GLU A 3 35.96 3.48 -37.04
N ASN A 4 34.74 3.80 -36.63
CA ASN A 4 34.21 3.44 -35.33
C ASN A 4 34.11 1.91 -35.28
N LYS A 5 35.12 1.23 -34.71
CA LYS A 5 35.26 -0.24 -34.69
C LYS A 5 34.04 -0.97 -34.10
N PHE A 6 33.08 -0.22 -33.44
CA PHE A 6 31.89 -0.72 -32.75
C PHE A 6 30.69 0.17 -33.07
N GLU A 7 30.25 0.23 -34.34
CA GLU A 7 29.14 1.07 -34.78
C GLU A 7 27.77 0.60 -34.23
N ASN A 8 27.53 -0.71 -34.30
CA ASN A 8 26.26 -1.30 -33.81
C ASN A 8 26.17 -1.24 -32.30
N LEU A 9 27.25 -1.50 -31.57
CA LEU A 9 27.29 -1.35 -30.11
C LEU A 9 27.04 0.09 -29.69
N SER A 10 27.58 1.08 -30.40
CA SER A 10 27.34 2.49 -30.10
C SER A 10 25.88 2.92 -30.32
N ARG A 11 25.17 2.25 -31.24
CA ARG A 11 23.74 2.54 -31.56
C ARG A 11 22.76 1.82 -30.66
N PHE A 12 23.06 0.58 -30.29
CA PHE A 12 22.10 -0.32 -29.67
C PHE A 12 22.51 -0.80 -28.26
N ALA A 13 23.63 -0.31 -27.73
CA ALA A 13 24.07 -0.65 -26.40
C ALA A 13 24.69 0.56 -25.69
N VAL A 14 24.59 0.57 -24.36
CA VAL A 14 25.12 1.63 -23.50
C VAL A 14 26.37 1.13 -22.80
N ASN A 15 27.47 1.88 -22.89
CA ASN A 15 28.70 1.55 -22.18
C ASN A 15 28.61 1.93 -20.69
N LEU A 16 28.47 0.89 -19.83
CA LEU A 16 28.34 1.11 -18.37
C LEU A 16 29.64 1.61 -17.74
N ASN A 17 30.82 1.22 -18.26
CA ASN A 17 32.10 1.72 -17.75
C ASN A 17 32.28 3.22 -18.00
N GLU A 18 31.81 3.74 -19.13
CA GLU A 18 31.83 5.17 -19.40
C GLU A 18 30.87 5.93 -18.48
N LYS A 19 29.67 5.39 -18.25
CA LYS A 19 28.74 5.97 -17.25
C LYS A 19 29.34 5.96 -15.85
N ALA A 20 29.99 4.86 -15.45
CA ALA A 20 30.70 4.76 -14.18
C ALA A 20 31.81 5.80 -14.07
N ALA A 21 32.65 5.93 -15.11
CA ALA A 21 33.71 6.93 -15.15
C ALA A 21 33.21 8.38 -15.07
N GLN A 22 31.99 8.64 -15.56
CA GLN A 22 31.32 9.93 -15.48
C GLN A 22 30.58 10.16 -14.15
N GLY A 23 30.57 9.19 -13.22
CA GLY A 23 29.83 9.27 -11.96
C GLY A 23 28.31 9.25 -12.11
N LYS A 24 27.80 8.73 -13.25
CA LYS A 24 26.35 8.70 -13.57
C LYS A 24 25.64 7.44 -13.10
N LEU A 25 26.37 6.45 -12.60
CA LEU A 25 25.78 5.23 -12.05
C LEU A 25 25.48 5.38 -10.57
N ASP A 26 24.42 4.76 -10.12
CA ASP A 26 24.06 4.73 -8.70
C ASP A 26 25.01 3.84 -7.90
N PRO A 27 25.30 4.19 -6.63
CA PRO A 27 26.14 3.36 -5.79
C PRO A 27 25.40 2.04 -5.48
N VAL A 28 26.09 0.92 -5.66
CA VAL A 28 25.54 -0.41 -5.35
C VAL A 28 25.95 -0.82 -3.95
N ILE A 29 24.95 -1.03 -3.09
CA ILE A 29 25.12 -1.28 -1.67
C ILE A 29 24.51 -2.65 -1.33
N GLY A 30 25.21 -3.45 -0.51
CA GLY A 30 24.68 -4.69 0.03
C GLY A 30 24.55 -5.85 -0.98
N ARG A 31 25.29 -5.80 -2.11
CA ARG A 31 25.30 -6.84 -3.16
C ARG A 31 26.69 -7.40 -3.40
N ASP A 32 27.57 -7.35 -2.42
CA ASP A 32 28.97 -7.77 -2.57
C ASP A 32 29.11 -9.27 -2.82
N GLU A 33 28.25 -10.09 -2.26
CA GLU A 33 28.30 -11.56 -2.46
C GLU A 33 27.88 -11.91 -3.89
N GLU A 34 26.80 -11.35 -4.40
CA GLU A 34 26.33 -11.57 -5.76
C GLU A 34 27.33 -11.05 -6.78
N ILE A 35 27.87 -9.84 -6.58
CA ILE A 35 28.92 -9.26 -7.44
C ILE A 35 30.15 -10.17 -7.45
N ARG A 36 30.63 -10.61 -6.28
CA ARG A 36 31.77 -11.55 -6.17
C ARG A 36 31.49 -12.84 -6.92
N ARG A 37 30.27 -13.36 -6.79
CA ARG A 37 29.86 -14.59 -7.47
C ARG A 37 29.85 -14.42 -9.00
N VAL A 38 29.33 -13.31 -9.49
CA VAL A 38 29.33 -12.98 -10.93
C VAL A 38 30.77 -12.85 -11.46
N LEU A 39 31.66 -12.14 -10.74
CA LEU A 39 33.08 -12.01 -11.11
C LEU A 39 33.79 -13.39 -11.16
N GLN A 40 33.51 -14.28 -10.21
CA GLN A 40 34.02 -15.66 -10.21
C GLN A 40 33.56 -16.44 -11.44
N ILE A 41 32.28 -16.31 -11.84
CA ILE A 41 31.71 -16.99 -12.99
C ILE A 41 32.34 -16.45 -14.29
N LEU A 42 32.44 -15.14 -14.44
CA LEU A 42 33.05 -14.49 -15.59
C LEU A 42 34.54 -14.88 -15.81
N SER A 43 35.22 -15.24 -14.71
CA SER A 43 36.63 -15.70 -14.75
C SER A 43 36.80 -17.18 -15.09
N ARG A 44 35.71 -17.95 -15.21
CA ARG A 44 35.77 -19.39 -15.56
C ARG A 44 36.14 -19.61 -17.03
N ARG A 45 36.71 -20.79 -17.31
CA ARG A 45 37.00 -21.23 -18.69
C ARG A 45 35.73 -21.69 -19.42
N THR A 46 34.81 -22.32 -18.71
CA THR A 46 33.54 -22.84 -19.21
C THR A 46 32.41 -22.44 -18.29
N LYS A 47 31.17 -22.37 -18.78
CA LYS A 47 30.02 -21.86 -18.04
C LYS A 47 30.30 -20.46 -17.43
N ASN A 48 30.86 -19.60 -18.25
CA ASN A 48 31.34 -18.28 -17.87
C ASN A 48 30.30 -17.15 -18.09
N ASN A 49 29.06 -17.50 -18.38
CA ASN A 49 27.95 -16.55 -18.52
C ASN A 49 27.06 -16.63 -17.27
N PRO A 50 27.12 -15.65 -16.37
CA PRO A 50 26.17 -15.57 -15.25
C PRO A 50 24.79 -15.15 -15.74
N ILE A 51 23.75 -15.72 -15.11
CA ILE A 51 22.38 -15.27 -15.26
C ILE A 51 21.84 -14.91 -13.87
N LEU A 52 21.45 -13.65 -13.69
CA LEU A 52 20.87 -13.12 -12.47
C LEU A 52 19.38 -13.48 -12.45
N VAL A 53 18.97 -14.27 -11.49
CA VAL A 53 17.61 -14.76 -11.35
C VAL A 53 17.01 -14.22 -10.06
N GLY A 54 15.88 -13.54 -10.17
CA GLY A 54 15.19 -12.95 -9.01
C GLY A 54 13.96 -12.19 -9.44
N GLU A 55 13.15 -11.80 -8.46
CA GLU A 55 11.91 -11.06 -8.71
C GLU A 55 12.17 -9.66 -9.33
N PRO A 56 11.17 -9.06 -10.00
CA PRO A 56 11.28 -7.69 -10.49
C PRO A 56 11.53 -6.71 -9.34
N GLY A 57 12.43 -5.74 -9.53
CA GLY A 57 12.69 -4.69 -8.52
C GLY A 57 13.68 -5.06 -7.42
N VAL A 58 14.24 -6.29 -7.39
CA VAL A 58 15.25 -6.67 -6.36
C VAL A 58 16.65 -6.11 -6.64
N GLY A 59 16.87 -5.40 -7.75
CA GLY A 59 18.15 -4.76 -8.07
C GLY A 59 19.10 -5.60 -8.93
N LYS A 60 18.61 -6.47 -9.82
CA LYS A 60 19.44 -7.26 -10.75
C LYS A 60 20.30 -6.40 -11.66
N THR A 61 19.74 -5.32 -12.22
CA THR A 61 20.45 -4.39 -13.11
C THR A 61 21.55 -3.65 -12.36
N ALA A 62 21.30 -3.25 -11.10
CA ALA A 62 22.29 -2.59 -10.24
C ALA A 62 23.57 -3.45 -10.05
N ILE A 63 23.46 -4.77 -9.99
CA ILE A 63 24.63 -5.65 -9.89
C ILE A 63 25.57 -5.47 -11.09
N SER A 64 25.03 -5.38 -12.31
CA SER A 64 25.83 -5.16 -13.53
C SER A 64 26.50 -3.78 -13.53
N GLU A 65 25.83 -2.76 -13.01
CA GLU A 65 26.36 -1.42 -12.85
C GLU A 65 27.46 -1.39 -11.77
N GLY A 66 27.26 -2.09 -10.65
CA GLY A 66 28.30 -2.24 -9.62
C GLY A 66 29.55 -2.95 -10.10
N ILE A 67 29.41 -3.95 -10.99
CA ILE A 67 30.58 -4.60 -11.61
C ILE A 67 31.31 -3.61 -12.52
N ALA A 68 30.59 -2.82 -13.32
CA ALA A 68 31.19 -1.79 -14.16
C ALA A 68 31.95 -0.74 -13.34
N GLN A 69 31.39 -0.33 -12.20
CA GLN A 69 32.06 0.57 -11.26
C GLN A 69 33.33 -0.06 -10.69
N LYS A 70 33.30 -1.30 -10.22
CA LYS A 70 34.48 -2.01 -9.68
C LYS A 70 35.56 -2.20 -10.74
N ILE A 71 35.21 -2.41 -12.03
CA ILE A 71 36.18 -2.48 -13.14
C ILE A 71 36.88 -1.14 -13.31
N VAL A 72 36.13 -0.03 -13.28
CA VAL A 72 36.67 1.31 -13.44
C VAL A 72 37.57 1.71 -12.27
N ASP A 73 37.21 1.29 -11.05
CA ASP A 73 37.99 1.54 -9.82
C ASP A 73 39.19 0.57 -9.70
N GLY A 74 39.27 -0.45 -10.56
CA GLY A 74 40.35 -1.45 -10.54
C GLY A 74 40.21 -2.52 -9.47
N ASP A 75 39.07 -2.58 -8.76
CA ASP A 75 38.73 -3.55 -7.70
C ASP A 75 38.16 -4.84 -8.26
N VAL A 76 38.82 -5.42 -9.23
CA VAL A 76 38.46 -6.69 -9.89
C VAL A 76 39.70 -7.54 -10.17
N PRO A 77 39.56 -8.86 -10.37
CA PRO A 77 40.65 -9.73 -10.83
C PRO A 77 41.36 -9.21 -12.08
N GLU A 78 42.67 -9.44 -12.18
CA GLU A 78 43.53 -8.91 -13.25
C GLU A 78 42.97 -9.14 -14.66
N ASN A 79 42.39 -10.33 -14.90
CA ASN A 79 41.78 -10.72 -16.18
C ASN A 79 40.49 -9.99 -16.54
N LEU A 80 39.94 -9.20 -15.63
CA LEU A 80 38.72 -8.42 -15.83
C LEU A 80 38.95 -6.91 -15.87
N LYS A 81 40.13 -6.41 -15.49
CA LYS A 81 40.46 -4.96 -15.44
C LYS A 81 40.33 -4.25 -16.77
N SER A 82 40.60 -4.93 -17.89
CA SER A 82 40.50 -4.35 -19.22
C SER A 82 39.14 -4.53 -19.89
N ARG A 83 38.18 -5.16 -19.17
CA ARG A 83 36.87 -5.48 -19.75
C ARG A 83 35.94 -4.28 -19.72
N LYS A 84 35.03 -4.24 -20.71
CA LYS A 84 33.97 -3.24 -20.81
C LYS A 84 32.62 -3.92 -20.78
N ILE A 85 31.69 -3.39 -19.99
CA ILE A 85 30.33 -3.89 -19.93
C ILE A 85 29.44 -2.99 -20.77
N TYR A 86 28.74 -3.57 -21.72
CA TYR A 86 27.74 -2.90 -22.53
C TYR A 86 26.35 -3.45 -22.21
N SER A 87 25.42 -2.57 -21.82
CA SER A 87 24.02 -2.93 -21.61
C SER A 87 23.27 -2.82 -22.93
N LEU A 88 22.71 -3.93 -23.38
CA LEU A 88 21.95 -4.01 -24.64
C LEU A 88 20.59 -3.32 -24.47
N ASP A 89 20.28 -2.39 -25.36
CA ASP A 89 18.99 -1.71 -25.41
C ASP A 89 18.07 -2.43 -26.40
N LEU A 90 17.19 -3.28 -25.88
CA LEU A 90 16.20 -4.02 -26.67
C LEU A 90 15.19 -3.08 -27.33
N GLY A 91 14.84 -1.98 -26.67
CA GLY A 91 13.95 -0.97 -27.22
C GLY A 91 14.54 -0.30 -28.48
N ALA A 92 15.83 0.07 -28.43
CA ALA A 92 16.54 0.66 -29.57
C ALA A 92 16.70 -0.34 -30.75
N LEU A 93 16.88 -1.63 -30.43
CA LEU A 93 16.94 -2.67 -31.46
C LEU A 93 15.62 -2.85 -32.23
N ILE A 94 14.49 -2.73 -31.53
CA ILE A 94 13.13 -2.90 -32.08
C ILE A 94 12.63 -1.61 -32.73
N ALA A 95 12.98 -0.46 -32.17
CA ALA A 95 12.49 0.83 -32.64
C ALA A 95 12.81 1.07 -34.13
N GLY A 96 11.76 1.35 -34.93
CA GLY A 96 11.87 1.63 -36.35
C GLY A 96 12.17 0.42 -37.24
N ALA A 97 12.25 -0.79 -36.70
CA ALA A 97 12.34 -2.00 -37.52
C ALA A 97 10.97 -2.29 -38.15
N LYS A 98 10.85 -2.09 -39.47
CA LYS A 98 9.60 -2.33 -40.21
C LYS A 98 9.34 -3.82 -40.48
N TYR A 99 10.39 -4.61 -40.48
CA TYR A 99 10.35 -6.06 -40.75
C TYR A 99 11.22 -6.81 -39.75
N GLN A 100 10.85 -8.04 -39.47
CA GLN A 100 11.57 -8.95 -38.56
C GLN A 100 13.07 -9.12 -38.92
N GLY A 101 13.41 -9.13 -40.19
CA GLY A 101 14.80 -9.25 -40.68
C GLY A 101 15.72 -8.10 -40.27
N GLU A 102 15.19 -6.87 -40.11
CA GLU A 102 16.01 -5.72 -39.68
C GLU A 102 16.45 -5.85 -38.22
N PHE A 103 15.58 -6.34 -37.31
CA PHE A 103 15.94 -6.62 -35.92
C PHE A 103 17.03 -7.72 -35.85
N GLU A 104 16.84 -8.81 -36.61
CA GLU A 104 17.83 -9.89 -36.63
C GLU A 104 19.19 -9.43 -37.16
N GLU A 105 19.20 -8.58 -38.17
CA GLU A 105 20.43 -8.02 -38.76
C GLU A 105 21.14 -7.10 -37.74
N ARG A 106 20.42 -6.24 -37.05
CA ARG A 106 20.96 -5.37 -35.99
C ARG A 106 21.56 -6.20 -34.84
N LEU A 107 20.82 -7.21 -34.35
CA LEU A 107 21.31 -8.09 -33.28
C LEU A 107 22.53 -8.90 -33.73
N LYS A 108 22.56 -9.43 -34.98
CA LYS A 108 23.72 -10.09 -35.55
C LYS A 108 24.93 -9.16 -35.63
N GLY A 109 24.71 -7.89 -36.00
CA GLY A 109 25.74 -6.85 -35.99
C GLY A 109 26.36 -6.66 -34.60
N VAL A 110 25.54 -6.46 -33.57
CA VAL A 110 26.00 -6.33 -32.18
C VAL A 110 26.78 -7.58 -31.74
N VAL A 111 26.21 -8.77 -31.92
CA VAL A 111 26.86 -10.05 -31.54
C VAL A 111 28.19 -10.22 -32.22
N LYS A 112 28.29 -9.90 -33.52
CA LYS A 112 29.55 -9.98 -34.29
C LYS A 112 30.60 -9.03 -33.71
N GLU A 113 30.26 -7.77 -33.42
CA GLU A 113 31.20 -6.81 -32.83
C GLU A 113 31.70 -7.25 -31.45
N VAL A 114 30.82 -7.86 -30.62
CA VAL A 114 31.22 -8.43 -29.31
C VAL A 114 32.15 -9.61 -29.48
N VAL A 115 31.88 -10.53 -30.43
CA VAL A 115 32.75 -11.68 -30.73
C VAL A 115 34.10 -11.21 -31.27
N ASP A 116 34.10 -10.27 -32.22
CA ASP A 116 35.32 -9.70 -32.81
C ASP A 116 36.18 -8.92 -31.80
N SER A 117 35.65 -8.58 -30.64
CA SER A 117 36.41 -7.99 -29.53
C SER A 117 37.27 -8.96 -28.73
N GLU A 118 37.28 -10.27 -29.12
CA GLU A 118 38.07 -11.33 -28.45
C GLU A 118 37.83 -11.39 -26.94
N GLY A 119 36.59 -11.09 -26.53
CA GLY A 119 36.16 -11.13 -25.13
C GLY A 119 36.52 -9.91 -24.30
N GLU A 120 36.98 -8.79 -24.88
CA GLU A 120 37.14 -7.51 -24.18
C GLU A 120 35.78 -6.94 -23.74
N ILE A 121 34.71 -7.28 -24.45
CA ILE A 121 33.36 -6.80 -24.20
C ILE A 121 32.54 -7.89 -23.52
N ILE A 122 31.82 -7.49 -22.45
CA ILE A 122 30.80 -8.28 -21.76
C ILE A 122 29.47 -7.64 -22.08
N LEU A 123 28.53 -8.41 -22.63
CA LEU A 123 27.19 -7.90 -22.96
C LEU A 123 26.24 -8.18 -21.82
N PHE A 124 25.71 -7.13 -21.20
CA PHE A 124 24.60 -7.24 -20.25
C PHE A 124 23.27 -7.22 -21.01
N ILE A 125 22.42 -8.21 -20.78
CA ILE A 125 21.11 -8.33 -21.40
C ILE A 125 20.07 -8.43 -20.30
N ASP A 126 19.35 -7.34 -20.08
CA ASP A 126 18.22 -7.34 -19.17
C ASP A 126 17.03 -8.07 -19.80
N GLU A 127 16.23 -8.75 -18.98
CA GLU A 127 15.11 -9.58 -19.45
C GLU A 127 15.51 -10.52 -20.64
N ILE A 128 16.64 -11.21 -20.51
CA ILE A 128 17.21 -12.05 -21.57
C ILE A 128 16.22 -13.11 -22.12
N HIS A 129 15.20 -13.46 -21.32
CA HIS A 129 14.12 -14.38 -21.72
C HIS A 129 13.32 -13.86 -22.92
N THR A 130 13.24 -12.55 -23.12
CA THR A 130 12.56 -11.93 -24.27
C THR A 130 13.23 -12.29 -25.59
N LEU A 131 14.56 -12.45 -25.60
CA LEU A 131 15.32 -12.88 -26.76
C LEU A 131 15.29 -14.40 -26.96
N VAL A 132 15.11 -15.17 -25.89
CA VAL A 132 15.14 -16.65 -25.92
C VAL A 132 13.75 -17.24 -26.14
N GLY A 133 12.71 -16.57 -25.61
CA GLY A 133 11.32 -17.06 -25.61
C GLY A 133 10.48 -16.69 -26.84
N ALA A 134 10.93 -15.76 -27.64
CA ALA A 134 10.16 -15.17 -28.74
C ALA A 134 9.77 -16.13 -29.86
N GLY A 135 10.36 -17.32 -29.94
CA GLY A 135 10.15 -18.28 -31.04
C GLY A 135 8.95 -19.23 -30.92
N ARG A 136 8.15 -19.19 -29.84
CA ARG A 136 7.06 -20.16 -29.60
C ARG A 136 5.64 -19.72 -29.98
N THR A 137 5.44 -18.46 -30.30
CA THR A 137 4.18 -17.95 -30.86
C THR A 137 4.36 -17.63 -32.34
N SER A 138 3.45 -18.08 -33.17
CA SER A 138 3.52 -17.92 -34.65
C SER A 138 3.66 -16.44 -35.03
N GLY A 139 4.85 -16.04 -35.48
CA GLY A 139 5.20 -14.67 -35.85
C GLY A 139 6.12 -13.91 -34.91
N ALA A 140 6.63 -14.53 -33.84
CA ALA A 140 7.52 -13.87 -32.90
C ALA A 140 9.01 -14.16 -33.21
N MET A 141 9.88 -13.18 -32.93
CA MET A 141 11.30 -13.13 -33.23
C MET A 141 12.10 -14.24 -32.54
N ASP A 142 12.74 -15.14 -33.30
CA ASP A 142 13.64 -16.16 -32.74
C ASP A 142 15.09 -15.67 -32.70
N ALA A 143 15.36 -14.73 -31.75
CA ALA A 143 16.71 -14.24 -31.51
C ALA A 143 17.63 -15.30 -30.87
N SER A 144 17.07 -16.39 -30.33
CA SER A 144 17.83 -17.44 -29.68
C SER A 144 18.76 -18.17 -30.68
N ASN A 145 18.33 -18.32 -31.94
CA ASN A 145 19.14 -18.93 -32.97
C ASN A 145 20.38 -18.10 -33.37
N ILE A 146 20.36 -16.78 -33.06
CA ILE A 146 21.51 -15.89 -33.30
C ILE A 146 22.52 -16.00 -32.14
N LEU A 147 22.02 -16.04 -30.89
CA LEU A 147 22.87 -16.09 -29.70
C LEU A 147 23.46 -17.47 -29.42
N LYS A 148 22.69 -18.56 -29.65
CA LYS A 148 23.08 -19.93 -29.33
C LYS A 148 24.42 -20.36 -29.93
N PRO A 149 24.74 -20.10 -31.23
CA PRO A 149 26.02 -20.49 -31.79
C PRO A 149 27.22 -19.81 -31.13
N ALA A 150 27.14 -18.50 -30.86
CA ALA A 150 28.21 -17.73 -30.24
C ALA A 150 28.39 -18.12 -28.75
N LEU A 151 27.30 -18.34 -28.02
CA LEU A 151 27.31 -18.87 -26.66
C LEU A 151 27.84 -20.29 -26.61
N ALA A 152 27.50 -21.14 -27.60
CA ALA A 152 27.95 -22.52 -27.68
C ALA A 152 29.48 -22.64 -27.88
N ARG A 153 30.06 -21.74 -28.67
CA ARG A 153 31.52 -21.70 -28.89
C ARG A 153 32.27 -20.99 -27.75
N GLY A 154 31.56 -20.32 -26.84
CA GLY A 154 32.16 -19.55 -25.74
C GLY A 154 32.79 -18.23 -26.21
N GLU A 155 32.45 -17.76 -27.39
CA GLU A 155 32.94 -16.53 -28.04
C GLU A 155 32.20 -15.30 -27.48
N LEU A 156 30.95 -15.47 -27.06
CA LEU A 156 30.11 -14.41 -26.47
C LEU A 156 30.14 -14.50 -24.94
N ARG A 157 30.51 -13.42 -24.27
CA ARG A 157 30.44 -13.27 -22.84
C ARG A 157 29.24 -12.39 -22.49
N THR A 158 28.33 -12.96 -21.69
CA THR A 158 27.08 -12.30 -21.35
C THR A 158 26.78 -12.39 -19.85
N ILE A 159 26.17 -11.32 -19.33
CA ILE A 159 25.46 -11.32 -18.06
C ILE A 159 23.98 -11.20 -18.43
N GLY A 160 23.18 -12.20 -18.10
CA GLY A 160 21.72 -12.13 -18.31
C GLY A 160 21.00 -11.77 -17.02
N SER A 161 19.81 -11.18 -17.12
CA SER A 161 18.86 -11.06 -16.00
C SER A 161 17.50 -11.63 -16.40
N THR A 162 16.79 -12.26 -15.46
CA THR A 162 15.44 -12.81 -15.66
C THR A 162 14.75 -13.07 -14.33
N THR A 163 13.47 -13.43 -14.35
CA THR A 163 12.75 -13.94 -13.18
C THR A 163 12.91 -15.46 -13.04
N LEU A 164 12.53 -16.03 -11.88
CA LEU A 164 12.63 -17.47 -11.65
C LEU A 164 11.71 -18.26 -12.57
N ASP A 165 10.46 -17.81 -12.73
CA ASP A 165 9.47 -18.46 -13.60
C ASP A 165 9.93 -18.50 -15.07
N GLU A 166 10.51 -17.40 -15.54
CA GLU A 166 11.02 -17.28 -16.90
C GLU A 166 12.29 -18.09 -17.10
N TYR A 167 13.16 -18.15 -16.07
CA TYR A 167 14.33 -19.02 -16.11
C TYR A 167 13.93 -20.50 -16.26
N GLN A 168 12.98 -20.96 -15.47
CA GLN A 168 12.48 -22.34 -15.56
C GLN A 168 11.85 -22.60 -16.93
N LYS A 169 11.02 -21.70 -17.41
CA LYS A 169 10.29 -21.86 -18.66
C LYS A 169 11.17 -21.86 -19.92
N TYR A 170 12.21 -21.01 -19.95
CA TYR A 170 12.98 -20.76 -21.15
C TYR A 170 14.41 -21.29 -21.10
N PHE A 171 15.05 -21.33 -19.93
CA PHE A 171 16.45 -21.76 -19.80
C PHE A 171 16.59 -23.21 -19.34
N GLU A 172 15.86 -23.66 -18.34
CA GLU A 172 15.89 -25.07 -17.91
C GLU A 172 15.29 -26.00 -18.97
N ALA A 173 14.31 -25.53 -19.72
CA ALA A 173 13.70 -26.28 -20.81
C ALA A 173 14.66 -26.47 -22.00
N ASP A 174 15.70 -25.63 -22.16
CA ASP A 174 16.71 -25.70 -23.24
C ASP A 174 18.06 -26.13 -22.67
N LYS A 175 18.37 -27.41 -22.78
CA LYS A 175 19.62 -28.02 -22.29
C LYS A 175 20.90 -27.40 -22.88
N ALA A 176 20.84 -26.72 -24.04
CA ALA A 176 21.97 -26.05 -24.61
C ALA A 176 22.28 -24.74 -23.88
N LEU A 177 21.26 -23.98 -23.50
CA LEU A 177 21.40 -22.77 -22.71
C LEU A 177 21.74 -23.07 -21.25
N GLU A 178 21.07 -24.02 -20.60
CA GLU A 178 21.34 -24.46 -19.24
C GLU A 178 22.82 -24.80 -19.00
N ARG A 179 23.47 -25.44 -19.99
CA ARG A 179 24.90 -25.77 -19.90
C ARG A 179 25.83 -24.59 -20.07
N ARG A 180 25.37 -23.44 -20.52
CA ARG A 180 26.17 -22.24 -20.83
C ARG A 180 26.03 -21.14 -19.80
N PHE A 181 24.87 -21.06 -19.17
CA PHE A 181 24.63 -20.10 -18.13
C PHE A 181 24.81 -20.71 -16.74
N GLN A 182 25.30 -19.90 -15.82
CA GLN A 182 25.38 -20.23 -14.40
C GLN A 182 24.45 -19.30 -13.63
N MET A 183 23.45 -19.86 -12.98
CA MET A 183 22.49 -19.12 -12.19
C MET A 183 23.14 -18.48 -10.96
N VAL A 184 22.75 -17.23 -10.70
CA VAL A 184 23.03 -16.46 -9.49
C VAL A 184 21.70 -15.94 -8.99
N MET A 185 21.26 -16.45 -7.84
CA MET A 185 20.03 -15.95 -7.20
C MET A 185 20.26 -14.55 -6.67
N VAL A 186 19.26 -13.71 -6.86
CA VAL A 186 19.20 -12.33 -6.34
C VAL A 186 17.91 -12.19 -5.56
N ASP A 187 18.02 -12.40 -4.25
CA ASP A 187 16.88 -12.35 -3.36
C ASP A 187 16.50 -10.92 -3.01
N GLU A 188 15.27 -10.73 -2.55
CA GLU A 188 14.80 -9.46 -1.97
C GLU A 188 15.69 -9.10 -0.77
N PRO A 189 16.26 -7.89 -0.71
CA PRO A 189 17.07 -7.48 0.44
C PRO A 189 16.20 -7.35 1.69
N SER A 190 16.79 -7.63 2.85
CA SER A 190 16.10 -7.39 4.12
C SER A 190 15.73 -5.92 4.30
N PRO A 191 14.72 -5.58 5.13
CA PRO A 191 14.40 -4.19 5.43
C PRO A 191 15.62 -3.38 5.89
N ALA A 192 16.46 -3.92 6.76
CA ALA A 192 17.67 -3.25 7.23
C ALA A 192 18.69 -2.99 6.11
N ALA A 193 18.90 -3.95 5.20
CA ALA A 193 19.74 -3.76 4.02
C ALA A 193 19.13 -2.72 3.07
N SER A 194 17.82 -2.72 2.91
CA SER A 194 17.10 -1.75 2.06
C SER A 194 17.20 -0.33 2.59
N ILE A 195 17.14 -0.12 3.92
CA ILE A 195 17.40 1.20 4.54
C ILE A 195 18.81 1.69 4.20
N SER A 196 19.80 0.79 4.26
CA SER A 196 21.19 1.16 3.89
C SER A 196 21.31 1.54 2.42
N ILE A 197 20.60 0.84 1.53
CA ILE A 197 20.52 1.18 0.09
C ILE A 197 19.89 2.56 -0.08
N MET A 198 18.76 2.82 0.59
CA MET A 198 18.05 4.10 0.51
C MET A 198 18.92 5.27 0.99
N ARG A 199 19.66 5.08 2.09
CA ARG A 199 20.63 6.08 2.58
C ARG A 199 21.73 6.39 1.57
N GLY A 200 22.20 5.37 0.85
CA GLY A 200 23.20 5.56 -0.20
C GLY A 200 22.68 6.28 -1.45
N LEU A 201 21.39 6.16 -1.73
CA LEU A 201 20.73 6.83 -2.85
C LEU A 201 20.22 8.22 -2.50
N LYS A 202 20.08 8.55 -1.21
CA LYS A 202 19.48 9.77 -0.68
C LYS A 202 20.00 11.03 -1.39
N GLU A 203 21.32 11.24 -1.41
CA GLU A 203 21.93 12.45 -1.95
C GLU A 203 21.58 12.67 -3.44
N ARG A 204 21.44 11.58 -4.21
CA ARG A 204 21.06 11.66 -5.63
C ARG A 204 19.60 12.07 -5.83
N TYR A 205 18.69 11.52 -5.03
CA TYR A 205 17.28 11.91 -5.08
C TYR A 205 17.05 13.33 -4.57
N GLU A 206 17.75 13.74 -3.50
CA GLU A 206 17.74 15.13 -3.03
C GLU A 206 18.21 16.10 -4.11
N ASN A 207 19.29 15.77 -4.81
CA ASN A 207 19.82 16.60 -5.90
C ASN A 207 18.91 16.62 -7.13
N HIS A 208 18.28 15.49 -7.48
CA HIS A 208 17.37 15.41 -8.62
C HIS A 208 16.10 16.23 -8.40
N HIS A 209 15.43 16.01 -7.26
CA HIS A 209 14.18 16.70 -6.93
C HIS A 209 14.39 18.07 -6.31
N LYS A 210 15.62 18.39 -5.87
CA LYS A 210 15.96 19.64 -5.16
C LYS A 210 15.15 19.82 -3.87
N VAL A 211 14.92 18.74 -3.17
CA VAL A 211 14.27 18.66 -1.86
C VAL A 211 15.17 17.93 -0.89
N ARG A 212 14.98 18.15 0.40
CA ARG A 212 15.63 17.37 1.45
C ARG A 212 14.79 16.12 1.73
N ILE A 213 15.43 15.02 2.12
CA ILE A 213 14.74 13.78 2.54
C ILE A 213 15.19 13.46 3.96
N GLU A 214 14.28 13.34 4.89
CA GLU A 214 14.61 12.94 6.26
C GLU A 214 15.01 11.47 6.34
N ASP A 215 15.87 11.10 7.29
CA ASP A 215 16.27 9.71 7.48
C ASP A 215 15.07 8.85 7.90
N ASP A 216 14.21 9.42 8.75
CA ASP A 216 12.97 8.77 9.19
C ASP A 216 11.99 8.54 8.03
N ALA A 217 11.99 9.40 7.00
CA ALA A 217 11.23 9.18 5.79
C ALA A 217 11.74 7.98 4.98
N LEU A 218 13.06 7.78 4.92
CA LEU A 218 13.66 6.60 4.27
C LEU A 218 13.31 5.31 5.01
N ILE A 219 13.38 5.35 6.35
CA ILE A 219 12.97 4.22 7.20
C ILE A 219 11.48 3.93 6.97
N ALA A 220 10.63 4.96 7.02
CA ALA A 220 9.19 4.82 6.78
C ALA A 220 8.90 4.26 5.37
N ALA A 221 9.62 4.69 4.33
CA ALA A 221 9.45 4.16 2.97
C ALA A 221 9.72 2.66 2.89
N VAL A 222 10.76 2.17 3.56
CA VAL A 222 11.08 0.74 3.59
C VAL A 222 10.06 -0.04 4.43
N GLU A 223 9.77 0.41 5.64
CA GLU A 223 8.87 -0.30 6.57
C GLU A 223 7.43 -0.33 6.06
N LEU A 224 6.91 0.83 5.62
CA LEU A 224 5.55 0.92 5.10
C LEU A 224 5.39 0.16 3.78
N SER A 225 6.37 0.26 2.87
CA SER A 225 6.31 -0.51 1.62
C SER A 225 6.44 -2.02 1.86
N HIS A 226 7.31 -2.45 2.77
CA HIS A 226 7.45 -3.86 3.12
C HIS A 226 6.15 -4.41 3.70
N ARG A 227 5.48 -3.63 4.55
CA ARG A 227 4.26 -4.01 5.25
C ARG A 227 3.01 -3.93 4.36
N TYR A 228 2.87 -2.87 3.55
CA TYR A 228 1.61 -2.54 2.87
C TYR A 228 1.61 -2.78 1.36
N ILE A 229 2.77 -2.95 0.73
CA ILE A 229 2.90 -3.21 -0.71
C ILE A 229 3.47 -4.60 -0.92
N THR A 230 2.58 -5.60 -1.01
CA THR A 230 2.95 -7.02 -1.06
C THR A 230 3.20 -7.54 -2.47
N ASN A 231 2.75 -6.82 -3.51
CA ASN A 231 2.86 -7.21 -4.91
C ASN A 231 4.12 -6.68 -5.61
N ARG A 232 5.01 -5.99 -4.88
CA ARG A 232 6.30 -5.45 -5.34
C ARG A 232 7.38 -5.77 -4.33
N PHE A 233 8.64 -5.70 -4.76
CA PHE A 233 9.79 -6.11 -3.95
C PHE A 233 10.69 -4.93 -3.58
N LEU A 234 11.39 -5.05 -2.45
CA LEU A 234 12.44 -4.12 -2.04
C LEU A 234 13.68 -4.31 -2.91
N PRO A 235 14.50 -3.27 -3.15
CA PRO A 235 14.31 -1.89 -2.67
C PRO A 235 13.43 -1.02 -3.56
N ASP A 236 13.04 -1.50 -4.75
CA ASP A 236 12.38 -0.71 -5.80
C ASP A 236 11.10 0.00 -5.31
N LYS A 237 10.22 -0.74 -4.61
CA LYS A 237 8.99 -0.15 -4.06
C LYS A 237 9.25 1.00 -3.06
N ALA A 238 10.33 0.94 -2.28
CA ALA A 238 10.69 2.01 -1.35
C ALA A 238 11.32 3.20 -2.08
N ILE A 239 12.10 2.94 -3.12
CA ILE A 239 12.66 3.96 -4.01
C ILE A 239 11.54 4.74 -4.68
N ASP A 240 10.57 4.04 -5.27
CA ASP A 240 9.41 4.66 -5.94
C ASP A 240 8.59 5.54 -4.99
N LEU A 241 8.40 5.13 -3.73
CA LEU A 241 7.69 5.95 -2.74
C LEU A 241 8.42 7.26 -2.45
N VAL A 242 9.74 7.20 -2.28
CA VAL A 242 10.56 8.40 -2.03
C VAL A 242 10.58 9.29 -3.26
N ASP A 243 10.67 8.72 -4.45
CA ASP A 243 10.66 9.46 -5.72
C ASP A 243 9.31 10.18 -5.92
N GLU A 244 8.17 9.52 -5.69
CA GLU A 244 6.85 10.14 -5.79
C GLU A 244 6.64 11.22 -4.72
N ALA A 245 7.02 10.96 -3.46
CA ALA A 245 6.89 11.93 -2.38
C ALA A 245 7.75 13.18 -2.64
N ALA A 246 9.01 12.99 -3.06
CA ALA A 246 9.90 14.08 -3.41
C ALA A 246 9.42 14.89 -4.63
N SER A 247 8.87 14.21 -5.63
CA SER A 247 8.27 14.84 -6.81
C SER A 247 7.04 15.67 -6.44
N LYS A 248 6.17 15.14 -5.56
CA LYS A 248 4.99 15.84 -5.04
C LYS A 248 5.41 17.10 -4.28
N LEU A 249 6.33 16.96 -3.33
CA LEU A 249 6.83 18.08 -2.53
C LEU A 249 7.44 19.18 -3.41
N ARG A 250 8.23 18.80 -4.41
CA ARG A 250 8.78 19.75 -5.39
C ARG A 250 7.69 20.50 -6.16
N LEU A 251 6.60 19.83 -6.53
CA LEU A 251 5.47 20.46 -7.18
C LEU A 251 4.80 21.49 -6.25
N GLU A 252 4.58 21.12 -4.99
CA GLU A 252 3.99 21.97 -3.97
C GLU A 252 4.86 23.20 -3.68
N MET A 253 6.18 23.04 -3.57
CA MET A 253 7.13 24.16 -3.41
C MET A 253 7.09 25.18 -4.56
N ASN A 254 6.73 24.75 -5.77
CA ASN A 254 6.64 25.61 -6.95
C ASN A 254 5.23 26.18 -7.19
N SER A 255 4.22 25.63 -6.53
CA SER A 255 2.84 26.11 -6.58
C SER A 255 2.55 27.15 -5.50
N VAL A 256 1.46 27.87 -5.67
CA VAL A 256 0.99 28.82 -4.66
C VAL A 256 0.51 28.02 -3.44
N PRO A 257 1.01 28.30 -2.22
CA PRO A 257 0.58 27.60 -1.01
C PRO A 257 -0.93 27.68 -0.78
N GLU A 258 -1.50 26.62 -0.21
CA GLU A 258 -2.93 26.49 0.04
C GLU A 258 -3.55 27.68 0.78
N PRO A 259 -2.93 28.21 1.88
CA PRO A 259 -3.48 29.38 2.57
C PRO A 259 -3.62 30.62 1.66
N ILE A 260 -2.64 30.83 0.76
CA ILE A 260 -2.71 31.96 -0.19
C ILE A 260 -3.77 31.70 -1.27
N ALA A 261 -3.89 30.45 -1.74
CA ALA A 261 -4.87 30.07 -2.74
C ALA A 261 -6.31 30.17 -2.22
N GLU A 262 -6.55 29.82 -0.95
CA GLU A 262 -7.84 29.99 -0.28
C GLU A 262 -8.22 31.46 -0.13
N LEU A 263 -7.28 32.32 0.31
CA LEU A 263 -7.48 33.76 0.38
C LEU A 263 -7.79 34.36 -1.02
N ASP A 264 -7.03 33.96 -2.05
CA ASP A 264 -7.26 34.41 -3.42
C ASP A 264 -8.65 33.94 -3.95
N SER A 265 -9.11 32.77 -3.54
CA SER A 265 -10.47 32.26 -3.89
C SER A 265 -11.54 33.06 -3.19
N ARG A 266 -11.38 33.32 -1.88
CA ARG A 266 -12.33 34.12 -1.08
C ARG A 266 -12.40 35.56 -1.56
N ILE A 267 -11.25 36.17 -1.85
CA ILE A 267 -11.18 37.53 -2.43
C ILE A 267 -11.97 37.59 -3.75
N ARG A 268 -11.74 36.63 -4.66
CA ARG A 268 -12.50 36.57 -5.94
C ARG A 268 -13.99 36.44 -5.73
N GLN A 269 -14.43 35.62 -4.76
CA GLN A 269 -15.84 35.45 -4.44
C GLN A 269 -16.47 36.79 -3.98
N LEU A 270 -15.78 37.49 -3.05
CA LEU A 270 -16.22 38.77 -2.52
C LEU A 270 -16.18 39.89 -3.61
N GLU A 271 -15.24 39.84 -4.53
CA GLU A 271 -15.20 40.77 -5.67
C GLU A 271 -16.41 40.59 -6.62
N ILE A 272 -16.78 39.33 -6.88
CA ILE A 272 -17.98 39.02 -7.69
C ILE A 272 -19.23 39.51 -6.94
N GLU A 273 -19.33 39.25 -5.63
CA GLU A 273 -20.45 39.71 -4.81
C GLU A 273 -20.53 41.24 -4.76
N ARG A 274 -19.39 41.92 -4.63
CA ARG A 274 -19.30 43.40 -4.67
C ARG A 274 -19.84 43.96 -6.00
N GLU A 275 -19.47 43.35 -7.13
CA GLU A 275 -19.97 43.82 -8.44
C GLU A 275 -21.48 43.55 -8.61
N ALA A 276 -22.02 42.46 -8.06
CA ALA A 276 -23.42 42.15 -8.03
C ALA A 276 -24.23 43.21 -7.22
N ILE A 277 -23.79 43.46 -5.97
CA ILE A 277 -24.45 44.43 -5.06
C ILE A 277 -24.35 45.86 -5.58
N LYS A 278 -23.26 46.21 -6.28
CA LYS A 278 -23.10 47.51 -6.92
C LYS A 278 -24.20 47.78 -7.97
N ARG A 279 -24.71 46.75 -8.60
CA ARG A 279 -25.82 46.83 -9.58
C ARG A 279 -27.18 46.98 -8.87
N GLU A 280 -27.30 46.48 -7.62
CA GLU A 280 -28.55 46.52 -6.86
C GLU A 280 -28.70 47.74 -5.94
N GLY A 281 -27.64 48.53 -5.73
CA GLY A 281 -27.66 49.82 -5.02
C GLY A 281 -27.76 49.75 -3.50
N VAL A 282 -27.40 48.64 -2.85
CA VAL A 282 -27.49 48.44 -1.37
C VAL A 282 -26.21 48.90 -0.68
N SER A 283 -26.23 50.09 -0.09
CA SER A 283 -25.05 50.78 0.49
C SER A 283 -24.41 50.10 1.72
N LEU A 284 -25.20 49.62 2.70
CA LEU A 284 -24.69 49.05 3.95
C LEU A 284 -23.93 47.74 3.79
N LYS A 285 -24.32 46.89 2.86
CA LYS A 285 -23.59 45.64 2.55
C LYS A 285 -22.29 45.92 1.80
N MET A 286 -22.24 46.95 1.00
CA MET A 286 -21.09 47.36 0.21
C MET A 286 -19.88 47.75 1.09
N ASP A 287 -20.12 48.44 2.19
CA ASP A 287 -19.06 48.91 3.07
C ASP A 287 -18.45 47.77 3.91
N LYS A 288 -19.27 46.81 4.32
CA LYS A 288 -18.77 45.57 4.97
C LYS A 288 -17.87 44.75 4.04
N ILE A 289 -18.31 44.53 2.79
CA ILE A 289 -17.52 43.77 1.81
C ILE A 289 -16.20 44.49 1.48
N LYS A 290 -16.21 45.82 1.37
CA LYS A 290 -14.97 46.57 1.17
C LYS A 290 -13.99 46.45 2.31
N GLU A 291 -14.47 46.43 3.54
CA GLU A 291 -13.62 46.28 4.74
C GLU A 291 -13.06 44.86 4.85
N GLU A 292 -13.89 43.83 4.57
CA GLU A 292 -13.46 42.42 4.49
C GLU A 292 -12.44 42.21 3.35
N LEU A 293 -12.67 42.76 2.18
CA LEU A 293 -11.70 42.74 1.07
C LEU A 293 -10.37 43.40 1.42
N LYS A 294 -10.41 44.50 2.18
CA LYS A 294 -9.18 45.20 2.60
C LYS A 294 -8.36 44.36 3.56
N THR A 295 -8.99 43.73 4.53
CA THR A 295 -8.31 42.84 5.50
C THR A 295 -7.74 41.62 4.84
N LEU A 296 -8.52 40.90 4.02
CA LEU A 296 -8.07 39.71 3.29
C LEU A 296 -6.95 39.99 2.29
N ASN A 297 -7.00 41.15 1.59
CA ASN A 297 -5.90 41.56 0.71
C ASN A 297 -4.62 41.88 1.47
N ALA A 298 -4.72 42.51 2.64
CA ALA A 298 -3.54 42.81 3.47
C ALA A 298 -2.91 41.50 3.99
N GLU A 299 -3.72 40.56 4.46
CA GLU A 299 -3.28 39.25 4.94
C GLU A 299 -2.64 38.43 3.83
N ARG A 300 -3.27 38.38 2.64
CA ARG A 300 -2.70 37.72 1.48
C ARG A 300 -1.36 38.32 1.05
N ASP A 301 -1.25 39.67 1.03
CA ASP A 301 -0.04 40.35 0.61
C ASP A 301 1.10 40.16 1.60
N GLU A 302 0.80 40.02 2.90
CA GLU A 302 1.78 39.68 3.94
C GLU A 302 2.29 38.23 3.77
N LEU A 303 1.38 37.26 3.61
CA LEU A 303 1.75 35.88 3.36
C LEU A 303 2.53 35.72 2.05
N ARG A 304 2.15 36.47 1.02
CA ARG A 304 2.88 36.44 -0.28
C ARG A 304 4.28 36.97 -0.17
N LYS A 305 4.52 38.03 0.60
CA LYS A 305 5.87 38.53 0.88
C LYS A 305 6.74 37.51 1.62
N ARG A 306 6.19 36.90 2.68
CA ARG A 306 6.87 35.83 3.41
C ARG A 306 7.20 34.66 2.49
N TRP A 307 6.26 34.21 1.69
CA TRP A 307 6.47 33.14 0.72
C TRP A 307 7.55 33.47 -0.31
N ASP A 308 7.57 34.68 -0.87
CA ASP A 308 8.58 35.12 -1.83
C ASP A 308 9.99 35.20 -1.20
N GLU A 309 10.10 35.60 0.07
CA GLU A 309 11.35 35.60 0.81
C GLU A 309 11.87 34.20 1.08
N GLU A 310 11.01 33.29 1.56
CA GLU A 310 11.35 31.88 1.77
C GLU A 310 11.78 31.21 0.45
N LYS A 311 11.05 31.46 -0.63
CA LYS A 311 11.37 30.93 -1.98
C LYS A 311 12.72 31.41 -2.49
N LYS A 312 13.13 32.68 -2.21
CA LYS A 312 14.46 33.18 -2.56
C LYS A 312 15.56 32.44 -1.79
N ILE A 313 15.41 32.29 -0.48
CA ILE A 313 16.36 31.56 0.36
C ILE A 313 16.53 30.14 -0.15
N LEU A 314 15.43 29.43 -0.42
CA LEU A 314 15.44 28.04 -0.92
C LEU A 314 16.10 27.93 -2.30
N SER A 315 15.79 28.85 -3.23
CA SER A 315 16.38 28.83 -4.56
C SER A 315 17.88 29.07 -4.54
N GLU A 316 18.37 29.96 -3.65
CA GLU A 316 19.81 30.23 -3.46
C GLU A 316 20.48 28.99 -2.82
N LEU A 317 19.88 28.38 -1.82
CA LEU A 317 20.38 27.18 -1.16
C LEU A 317 20.50 26.00 -2.15
N GLN A 318 19.49 25.77 -2.99
CA GLN A 318 19.52 24.77 -4.06
C GLN A 318 20.66 25.06 -5.07
N SER A 319 20.83 26.30 -5.46
CA SER A 319 21.93 26.71 -6.37
C SER A 319 23.31 26.41 -5.78
N GLN A 320 23.52 26.65 -4.47
CA GLN A 320 24.79 26.37 -3.81
C GLN A 320 25.03 24.85 -3.64
N ARG A 321 23.99 24.06 -3.33
CA ARG A 321 24.11 22.61 -3.28
C ARG A 321 24.46 22.00 -4.64
N GLN A 322 23.88 22.53 -5.73
CA GLN A 322 24.26 22.11 -7.08
C GLN A 322 25.70 22.41 -7.42
N LYS A 323 26.18 23.59 -7.07
CA LYS A 323 27.59 23.96 -7.25
C LYS A 323 28.53 23.06 -6.45
N MET A 324 28.14 22.68 -5.24
CA MET A 324 28.88 21.74 -4.39
C MET A 324 29.09 20.40 -5.09
N GLU A 325 28.00 19.87 -5.68
CA GLU A 325 28.06 18.60 -6.42
C GLU A 325 28.92 18.69 -7.67
N ASP A 326 28.79 19.79 -8.44
CA ASP A 326 29.63 20.03 -9.59
C ASP A 326 31.13 20.12 -9.19
N TYR A 327 31.43 20.69 -8.03
CA TYR A 327 32.78 20.75 -7.51
C TYR A 327 33.29 19.38 -7.06
N LYS A 328 32.46 18.51 -6.45
CA LYS A 328 32.83 17.12 -6.12
C LYS A 328 33.23 16.35 -7.39
N ILE A 329 32.42 16.46 -8.44
CA ILE A 329 32.68 15.80 -9.74
C ILE A 329 33.97 16.33 -10.36
N GLN A 330 34.19 17.67 -10.33
CA GLN A 330 35.40 18.28 -10.87
C GLN A 330 36.67 17.86 -10.09
N ALA A 331 36.56 17.79 -8.76
CA ALA A 331 37.64 17.32 -7.89
C ALA A 331 38.02 15.86 -8.18
N HIS A 332 37.03 15.01 -8.32
CA HIS A 332 37.22 13.59 -8.65
C HIS A 332 37.87 13.38 -10.03
N ASN A 333 37.44 14.14 -11.02
CA ASN A 333 38.01 14.10 -12.37
C ASN A 333 39.46 14.63 -12.39
N ALA A 334 39.76 15.68 -11.64
CA ALA A 334 41.11 16.22 -11.49
C ALA A 334 42.04 15.25 -10.75
N GLU A 335 41.54 14.54 -9.73
CA GLU A 335 42.27 13.51 -8.99
C GLU A 335 42.65 12.32 -9.90
N ARG A 336 41.72 11.87 -10.76
CA ARG A 336 42.00 10.85 -11.80
C ARG A 336 43.00 11.31 -12.84
N ALA A 337 43.02 12.61 -13.16
CA ALA A 337 44.00 13.19 -14.08
C ALA A 337 45.37 13.48 -13.43
N GLY A 338 45.54 13.27 -12.12
CA GLY A 338 46.76 13.51 -11.38
C GLY A 338 47.04 14.98 -11.09
N ASP A 339 46.06 15.87 -11.31
CA ASP A 339 46.18 17.32 -11.06
C ASP A 339 45.83 17.68 -9.62
N TYR A 340 46.73 17.34 -8.70
CA TYR A 340 46.53 17.58 -7.26
C TYR A 340 46.47 19.07 -6.87
N GLY A 341 47.04 19.95 -7.70
CA GLY A 341 46.95 21.41 -7.48
C GLY A 341 45.51 21.90 -7.65
N LYS A 342 44.85 21.43 -8.71
CA LYS A 342 43.43 21.73 -8.98
C LYS A 342 42.50 21.10 -7.97
N VAL A 343 42.80 19.87 -7.52
CA VAL A 343 42.06 19.21 -6.44
C VAL A 343 42.10 20.03 -5.15
N ALA A 344 43.29 20.53 -4.77
CA ALA A 344 43.45 21.37 -3.58
C ALA A 344 42.65 22.66 -3.69
N GLU A 345 42.73 23.37 -4.82
CA GLU A 345 41.94 24.59 -5.08
C GLU A 345 40.45 24.35 -4.92
N ILE A 346 39.95 23.28 -5.56
CA ILE A 346 38.53 22.97 -5.53
C ILE A 346 38.06 22.59 -4.11
N ARG A 347 38.80 21.69 -3.43
CA ARG A 347 38.40 21.20 -2.10
C ARG A 347 38.52 22.27 -1.00
N TYR A 348 39.64 23.05 -0.98
CA TYR A 348 39.92 23.95 0.13
C TYR A 348 39.44 25.39 -0.10
N ALA A 349 39.20 25.80 -1.35
CA ALA A 349 38.67 27.13 -1.63
C ALA A 349 37.20 27.09 -2.03
N ARG A 350 36.89 26.50 -3.18
CA ARG A 350 35.54 26.59 -3.77
C ARG A 350 34.48 25.80 -2.99
N MET A 351 34.80 24.58 -2.55
CA MET A 351 33.87 23.79 -1.74
C MET A 351 33.68 24.38 -0.34
N ALA A 352 34.76 24.92 0.28
CA ALA A 352 34.66 25.57 1.58
C ALA A 352 33.79 26.84 1.54
N GLU A 353 33.93 27.67 0.48
CA GLU A 353 33.06 28.83 0.27
C GLU A 353 31.62 28.48 0.05
N ALA A 354 31.34 27.46 -0.80
CA ALA A 354 29.99 26.98 -1.04
C ALA A 354 29.35 26.39 0.24
N GLN A 355 30.14 25.64 1.03
CA GLN A 355 29.66 25.08 2.30
C GLN A 355 29.33 26.20 3.31
N ALA A 356 30.20 27.19 3.47
CA ALA A 356 29.95 28.32 4.37
C ALA A 356 28.66 29.09 3.99
N ARG A 357 28.40 29.22 2.68
CA ARG A 357 27.16 29.84 2.20
C ARG A 357 25.92 28.98 2.44
N ILE A 358 26.02 27.66 2.27
CA ILE A 358 24.95 26.69 2.61
C ILE A 358 24.63 26.79 4.11
N ASP A 359 25.66 26.81 4.97
CA ASP A 359 25.46 26.87 6.42
C ASP A 359 24.78 28.19 6.83
N GLU A 360 25.20 29.34 6.24
CA GLU A 360 24.55 30.65 6.46
C GLU A 360 23.06 30.63 6.06
N LEU A 361 22.76 30.12 4.87
CA LEU A 361 21.39 30.08 4.36
C LEU A 361 20.52 29.10 5.17
N THR A 362 21.07 27.96 5.59
CA THR A 362 20.38 26.97 6.46
C THR A 362 20.08 27.59 7.83
N ALA A 363 21.02 28.37 8.40
CA ALA A 363 20.77 29.08 9.65
C ALA A 363 19.68 30.15 9.52
N ARG A 364 19.63 30.84 8.38
CA ARG A 364 18.56 31.83 8.09
C ARG A 364 17.21 31.15 7.95
N GLN A 365 17.18 30.01 7.28
CA GLN A 365 15.93 29.19 7.11
C GLN A 365 15.44 28.69 8.47
N ALA A 366 16.32 28.12 9.31
CA ALA A 366 15.97 27.64 10.65
C ALA A 366 15.48 28.75 11.60
N ALA A 367 15.78 30.00 11.33
CA ALA A 367 15.32 31.15 12.11
C ALA A 367 13.89 31.60 11.74
N ILE A 368 13.31 31.08 10.66
CA ILE A 368 11.93 31.37 10.25
C ILE A 368 10.97 30.63 11.18
N GLN A 369 10.13 31.35 11.89
CA GLN A 369 9.05 30.78 12.68
C GLN A 369 7.86 30.50 11.75
N ASP A 370 7.28 29.30 11.84
CA ASP A 370 6.18 28.83 11.00
C ASP A 370 6.47 28.99 9.49
N PRO A 371 7.36 28.17 8.91
CA PRO A 371 7.67 28.25 7.49
C PRO A 371 6.45 27.84 6.65
N ILE A 372 6.18 28.62 5.61
CA ILE A 372 5.09 28.37 4.66
C ILE A 372 5.47 27.24 3.70
N ILE A 373 6.77 27.08 3.42
CA ILE A 373 7.29 26.07 2.50
C ILE A 373 7.96 24.95 3.31
N THR A 374 7.45 23.74 3.20
CA THR A 374 8.13 22.53 3.70
C THR A 374 9.17 22.10 2.65
N GLU A 375 10.42 21.92 3.07
CA GLU A 375 11.53 21.54 2.15
C GLU A 375 11.89 20.05 2.25
N ALA A 376 11.49 19.38 3.32
CA ALA A 376 11.89 18.02 3.60
C ALA A 376 10.73 17.05 3.39
N VAL A 377 11.03 15.93 2.73
CA VAL A 377 10.14 14.77 2.72
C VAL A 377 10.15 14.15 4.09
N THR A 378 8.98 14.04 4.69
CA THR A 378 8.74 13.50 6.04
C THR A 378 8.15 12.07 5.98
N PRO A 379 8.12 11.33 7.09
CA PRO A 379 7.40 10.07 7.16
C PRO A 379 5.91 10.18 6.79
N GLU A 380 5.28 11.32 7.09
CA GLU A 380 3.89 11.62 6.76
C GLU A 380 3.66 11.68 5.24
N ASP A 381 4.57 12.32 4.51
CA ASP A 381 4.50 12.39 3.04
C ASP A 381 4.59 11.00 2.42
N ILE A 382 5.50 10.17 2.92
CA ILE A 382 5.61 8.77 2.50
C ILE A 382 4.31 8.00 2.80
N ALA A 383 3.77 8.17 4.01
CA ALA A 383 2.54 7.51 4.42
C ALA A 383 1.35 7.92 3.53
N GLU A 384 1.30 9.18 3.09
CA GLU A 384 0.27 9.67 2.17
C GLU A 384 0.38 9.01 0.78
N VAL A 385 1.59 8.85 0.25
CA VAL A 385 1.81 8.14 -1.02
C VAL A 385 1.40 6.67 -0.89
N VAL A 386 1.78 5.99 0.20
CA VAL A 386 1.36 4.61 0.46
C VAL A 386 -0.17 4.51 0.55
N ALA A 387 -0.81 5.45 1.24
CA ALA A 387 -2.28 5.51 1.33
C ALA A 387 -2.93 5.64 -0.05
N LYS A 388 -2.37 6.46 -0.93
CA LYS A 388 -2.86 6.64 -2.30
C LYS A 388 -2.73 5.37 -3.14
N TRP A 389 -1.61 4.62 -2.98
CA TRP A 389 -1.37 3.40 -3.75
C TRP A 389 -2.20 2.22 -3.26
N THR A 390 -2.38 2.10 -1.94
CA THR A 390 -3.03 0.95 -1.31
C THR A 390 -4.50 1.18 -1.02
N GLY A 391 -4.95 2.43 -1.00
CA GLY A 391 -6.29 2.83 -0.55
C GLY A 391 -6.44 2.78 0.99
N ILE A 392 -5.36 2.54 1.74
CA ILE A 392 -5.38 2.44 3.20
C ILE A 392 -4.99 3.80 3.79
N PRO A 393 -5.75 4.39 4.73
CA PRO A 393 -5.41 5.67 5.34
C PRO A 393 -4.23 5.54 6.32
N VAL A 394 -3.02 5.44 5.78
CA VAL A 394 -1.78 5.20 6.55
C VAL A 394 -1.39 6.39 7.42
N ARG A 395 -1.84 7.60 7.11
CA ARG A 395 -1.57 8.82 7.88
C ARG A 395 -1.95 8.71 9.36
N ARG A 396 -3.01 7.93 9.68
CA ARG A 396 -3.44 7.66 11.05
C ARG A 396 -2.69 6.51 11.73
N MET A 397 -1.89 5.73 10.99
CA MET A 397 -1.10 4.62 11.55
C MET A 397 0.24 5.07 12.14
N LEU A 398 0.70 6.26 11.81
CA LEU A 398 1.92 6.86 12.40
C LEU A 398 1.66 7.45 13.79
N GLU A 399 0.41 7.83 14.09
CA GLU A 399 0.01 8.16 15.45
C GLU A 399 0.02 6.87 16.28
N SER A 400 0.87 6.81 17.28
CA SER A 400 1.14 5.70 18.20
C SER A 400 0.14 4.53 18.14
N GLU A 401 0.36 3.63 17.19
CA GLU A 401 -0.42 2.38 16.99
C GLU A 401 -0.60 1.63 18.34
N ARG A 402 0.39 1.79 19.21
CA ARG A 402 0.40 1.23 20.55
C ARG A 402 -0.68 1.81 21.47
N GLU A 403 -0.88 3.12 21.47
CA GLU A 403 -1.92 3.76 22.30
C GLU A 403 -3.33 3.49 21.75
N LYS A 404 -3.45 3.44 20.40
CA LYS A 404 -4.70 3.08 19.75
C LYS A 404 -5.12 1.66 20.12
N LEU A 405 -4.20 0.68 20.04
CA LEU A 405 -4.47 -0.72 20.40
C LEU A 405 -4.80 -0.91 21.88
N LEU A 406 -4.27 -0.07 22.78
CA LEU A 406 -4.60 -0.11 24.20
C LEU A 406 -6.03 0.39 24.50
N ARG A 407 -6.61 1.21 23.63
CA ARG A 407 -7.99 1.72 23.76
C ARG A 407 -9.00 0.99 22.88
N MET A 408 -8.60 -0.14 22.29
CA MET A 408 -9.39 -0.85 21.28
C MET A 408 -10.78 -1.25 21.79
N GLU A 409 -10.91 -1.75 23.02
CA GLU A 409 -12.20 -2.14 23.58
C GLU A 409 -13.14 -0.94 23.69
N ALA A 410 -12.66 0.19 24.19
CA ALA A 410 -13.47 1.40 24.34
C ALA A 410 -13.95 1.93 22.97
N GLU A 411 -13.14 1.82 21.93
CA GLU A 411 -13.53 2.22 20.59
C GLU A 411 -14.56 1.26 19.98
N LEU A 412 -14.37 -0.05 20.15
CA LEU A 412 -15.34 -1.04 19.66
C LEU A 412 -16.69 -0.93 20.36
N HIS A 413 -16.72 -0.60 21.66
CA HIS A 413 -17.95 -0.36 22.41
C HIS A 413 -18.74 0.87 21.95
N LYS A 414 -18.15 1.80 21.22
CA LYS A 414 -18.89 2.91 20.60
C LYS A 414 -19.91 2.44 19.56
N ARG A 415 -19.66 1.27 18.93
CA ARG A 415 -20.52 0.70 17.90
C ARG A 415 -21.22 -0.60 18.32
N VAL A 416 -20.64 -1.35 19.24
CA VAL A 416 -21.14 -2.65 19.68
C VAL A 416 -21.53 -2.57 21.15
N VAL A 417 -22.82 -2.70 21.40
CA VAL A 417 -23.39 -2.68 22.76
C VAL A 417 -23.33 -4.09 23.35
N GLY A 418 -22.96 -4.18 24.63
CA GLY A 418 -22.74 -5.46 25.31
C GLY A 418 -21.53 -6.20 24.73
N GLN A 419 -21.59 -7.52 24.72
CA GLN A 419 -20.59 -8.40 24.08
C GLN A 419 -19.15 -8.24 24.61
N ASN A 420 -18.98 -7.91 25.90
CA ASN A 420 -17.67 -7.61 26.49
C ASN A 420 -16.67 -8.74 26.24
N THR A 421 -17.08 -10.00 26.49
CA THR A 421 -16.22 -11.18 26.30
C THR A 421 -15.76 -11.33 24.86
N ALA A 422 -16.62 -11.00 23.88
CA ALA A 422 -16.28 -11.07 22.46
C ALA A 422 -15.29 -9.99 22.06
N ILE A 423 -15.50 -8.77 22.57
CA ILE A 423 -14.64 -7.62 22.29
C ILE A 423 -13.26 -7.83 22.89
N GLU A 424 -13.17 -8.28 24.16
CA GLU A 424 -11.91 -8.59 24.84
C GLU A 424 -11.12 -9.68 24.11
N ALA A 425 -11.76 -10.78 23.74
CA ALA A 425 -11.10 -11.89 23.02
C ALA A 425 -10.51 -11.45 21.67
N VAL A 426 -11.26 -10.65 20.92
CA VAL A 426 -10.80 -10.09 19.64
C VAL A 426 -9.66 -9.10 19.87
N ALA A 427 -9.77 -8.20 20.83
CA ALA A 427 -8.76 -7.20 21.14
C ALA A 427 -7.43 -7.85 21.56
N ASP A 428 -7.49 -8.89 22.40
CA ASP A 428 -6.32 -9.62 22.85
C ASP A 428 -5.63 -10.40 21.71
N ALA A 429 -6.39 -11.01 20.81
CA ALA A 429 -5.83 -11.69 19.65
C ALA A 429 -5.12 -10.70 18.70
N VAL A 430 -5.74 -9.55 18.44
CA VAL A 430 -5.13 -8.50 17.61
C VAL A 430 -3.86 -7.96 18.27
N ARG A 431 -3.89 -7.71 19.59
CA ARG A 431 -2.69 -7.27 20.35
C ARG A 431 -1.56 -8.29 20.29
N ARG A 432 -1.86 -9.60 20.47
CA ARG A 432 -0.84 -10.67 20.36
C ARG A 432 -0.20 -10.68 18.99
N SER A 433 -0.98 -10.56 17.94
CA SER A 433 -0.49 -10.52 16.56
C SER A 433 0.39 -9.29 16.31
N ARG A 434 -0.05 -8.10 16.75
CA ARG A 434 0.70 -6.84 16.57
C ARG A 434 1.95 -6.74 17.43
N ALA A 435 2.00 -7.44 18.55
CA ALA A 435 3.19 -7.56 19.39
C ALA A 435 4.24 -8.56 18.84
N GLY A 436 3.98 -9.19 17.69
CA GLY A 436 4.90 -10.19 17.12
C GLY A 436 4.95 -11.51 17.89
N LEU A 437 3.95 -11.77 18.75
CA LEU A 437 3.88 -13.00 19.57
C LEU A 437 3.15 -14.14 18.88
N GLN A 438 2.62 -13.91 17.68
CA GLN A 438 1.93 -14.90 16.86
C GLN A 438 2.81 -15.33 15.68
N ASN A 439 2.49 -16.48 15.08
CA ASN A 439 3.20 -16.98 13.91
C ASN A 439 2.97 -16.03 12.69
N GLU A 440 4.03 -15.44 12.19
CA GLU A 440 4.01 -14.49 11.06
C GLU A 440 3.44 -15.08 9.75
N LYS A 441 3.29 -16.39 9.69
CA LYS A 441 2.70 -17.07 8.51
C LYS A 441 1.17 -17.16 8.54
N ARG A 442 0.51 -16.75 9.63
CA ARG A 442 -0.96 -16.84 9.80
C ARG A 442 -1.63 -15.49 9.61
N PRO A 443 -2.95 -15.43 9.36
CA PRO A 443 -3.73 -14.20 9.42
C PRO A 443 -3.56 -13.48 10.76
N ILE A 444 -3.83 -12.16 10.84
CA ILE A 444 -3.79 -11.37 12.08
C ILE A 444 -4.66 -12.00 13.17
N GLY A 445 -5.80 -12.57 12.80
CA GLY A 445 -6.68 -13.31 13.67
C GLY A 445 -7.71 -14.10 12.88
N SER A 446 -8.12 -15.22 13.44
CA SER A 446 -9.15 -16.11 12.89
C SER A 446 -10.19 -16.41 13.97
N PHE A 447 -11.43 -16.02 13.74
CA PHE A 447 -12.50 -16.06 14.73
C PHE A 447 -13.72 -16.80 14.22
N LEU A 448 -14.35 -17.59 15.08
CA LEU A 448 -15.67 -18.14 14.84
C LEU A 448 -16.68 -17.52 15.81
N PHE A 449 -17.59 -16.69 15.29
CA PHE A 449 -18.63 -16.00 16.03
C PHE A 449 -19.91 -16.85 16.05
N MET A 450 -20.28 -17.31 17.23
CA MET A 450 -21.47 -18.11 17.45
C MET A 450 -22.54 -17.31 18.17
N GLY A 451 -23.80 -17.59 17.90
CA GLY A 451 -24.92 -16.90 18.59
C GLY A 451 -26.14 -16.73 17.69
N THR A 452 -27.24 -16.27 18.27
CA THR A 452 -28.48 -16.00 17.53
C THR A 452 -28.34 -14.87 16.53
N THR A 453 -29.33 -14.68 15.67
CA THR A 453 -29.29 -13.57 14.69
C THR A 453 -29.51 -12.22 15.37
N GLY A 454 -28.85 -11.18 14.88
CA GLY A 454 -29.08 -9.79 15.36
C GLY A 454 -28.38 -9.41 16.68
N VAL A 455 -27.45 -10.25 17.20
CA VAL A 455 -26.70 -9.98 18.44
C VAL A 455 -25.44 -9.12 18.24
N GLY A 456 -25.12 -8.72 17.02
CA GLY A 456 -24.00 -7.83 16.75
C GLY A 456 -22.78 -8.48 16.06
N LYS A 457 -22.82 -9.75 15.63
CA LYS A 457 -21.69 -10.46 14.97
C LYS A 457 -21.11 -9.67 13.79
N THR A 458 -21.96 -9.28 12.84
CA THR A 458 -21.57 -8.52 11.66
C THR A 458 -21.15 -7.07 12.00
N GLU A 459 -21.77 -6.48 13.04
CA GLU A 459 -21.44 -5.12 13.48
C GLU A 459 -20.05 -5.07 14.12
N LEU A 460 -19.67 -6.09 14.91
CA LEU A 460 -18.31 -6.19 15.45
C LEU A 460 -17.27 -6.32 14.32
N ALA A 461 -17.58 -7.09 13.26
CA ALA A 461 -16.69 -7.20 12.10
C ALA A 461 -16.51 -5.84 11.39
N LYS A 462 -17.58 -5.06 11.23
CA LYS A 462 -17.52 -3.69 10.68
C LYS A 462 -16.73 -2.74 11.58
N ALA A 463 -17.03 -2.75 12.88
CA ALA A 463 -16.32 -1.94 13.86
C ALA A 463 -14.81 -2.25 13.88
N LEU A 464 -14.45 -3.52 13.68
CA LEU A 464 -13.06 -3.95 13.57
C LEU A 464 -12.39 -3.42 12.30
N ALA A 465 -13.09 -3.49 11.16
CA ALA A 465 -12.60 -2.97 9.90
C ALA A 465 -12.37 -1.44 10.00
N GLU A 466 -13.33 -0.71 10.55
CA GLU A 466 -13.20 0.73 10.78
C GLU A 466 -12.06 1.06 11.74
N PHE A 467 -11.95 0.34 12.85
CA PHE A 467 -10.91 0.59 13.85
C PHE A 467 -9.51 0.32 13.31
N LEU A 468 -9.29 -0.83 12.66
CA LEU A 468 -7.96 -1.25 12.20
C LEU A 468 -7.55 -0.61 10.88
N PHE A 469 -8.52 -0.44 9.98
CA PHE A 469 -8.26 0.01 8.60
C PHE A 469 -8.88 1.39 8.30
N ASN A 470 -9.50 2.03 9.30
CA ASN A 470 -10.15 3.35 9.27
C ASN A 470 -11.25 3.49 8.19
N ASP A 471 -11.79 2.38 7.70
CA ASP A 471 -12.89 2.33 6.75
C ASP A 471 -13.69 1.04 6.95
N GLU A 472 -14.99 1.16 7.23
CA GLU A 472 -15.88 0.00 7.37
C GLU A 472 -16.03 -0.80 6.06
N ASN A 473 -15.74 -0.16 4.91
CA ASN A 473 -15.74 -0.82 3.61
C ASN A 473 -14.49 -1.70 3.37
N MET A 474 -13.50 -1.65 4.26
CA MET A 474 -12.37 -2.60 4.27
C MET A 474 -12.78 -3.95 4.85
N MET A 475 -14.03 -4.32 4.62
CA MET A 475 -14.60 -5.62 4.91
C MET A 475 -15.10 -6.27 3.63
N THR A 476 -14.76 -7.56 3.45
CA THR A 476 -15.32 -8.40 2.40
C THR A 476 -16.28 -9.39 3.04
N CYS A 477 -17.56 -9.33 2.70
CA CYS A 477 -18.55 -10.24 3.21
C CYS A 477 -18.94 -11.27 2.12
N ILE A 478 -18.84 -12.54 2.45
CA ILE A 478 -19.20 -13.67 1.58
C ILE A 478 -20.21 -14.54 2.32
N ASP A 479 -21.39 -14.67 1.74
CA ASP A 479 -22.46 -15.53 2.27
C ASP A 479 -22.19 -16.99 1.87
N MET A 480 -21.93 -17.84 2.84
CA MET A 480 -21.63 -19.25 2.61
C MET A 480 -22.85 -20.08 2.18
N SER A 481 -24.06 -19.54 2.29
CA SER A 481 -25.26 -20.17 1.74
C SER A 481 -25.24 -20.28 0.21
N GLU A 482 -24.43 -19.45 -0.48
CA GLU A 482 -24.19 -19.55 -1.93
C GLU A 482 -23.20 -20.64 -2.32
N TYR A 483 -22.52 -21.27 -1.34
CA TYR A 483 -21.44 -22.24 -1.53
C TYR A 483 -21.76 -23.62 -0.97
N GLN A 484 -23.02 -24.01 -1.03
CA GLN A 484 -23.52 -25.33 -0.55
C GLN A 484 -23.14 -26.47 -1.49
N GLU A 485 -22.96 -26.18 -2.77
CA GLU A 485 -22.66 -27.18 -3.78
C GLU A 485 -21.20 -27.24 -4.14
N ARG A 486 -20.67 -28.42 -4.47
CA ARG A 486 -19.25 -28.63 -4.76
C ARG A 486 -18.73 -27.74 -5.90
N HIS A 487 -19.51 -27.52 -6.93
CA HIS A 487 -19.08 -26.69 -8.05
C HIS A 487 -19.06 -25.18 -7.71
N SER A 488 -19.80 -24.73 -6.71
CA SER A 488 -19.76 -23.34 -6.28
C SER A 488 -18.47 -23.01 -5.52
N VAL A 489 -17.77 -23.99 -4.92
CA VAL A 489 -16.47 -23.80 -4.25
C VAL A 489 -15.41 -23.25 -5.22
N SER A 490 -15.46 -23.66 -6.49
CA SER A 490 -14.55 -23.13 -7.52
C SER A 490 -14.71 -21.62 -7.74
N ARG A 491 -15.85 -21.01 -7.42
CA ARG A 491 -16.03 -19.55 -7.48
C ARG A 491 -15.25 -18.80 -6.40
N LEU A 492 -14.92 -19.46 -5.27
CA LEU A 492 -14.10 -18.82 -4.22
C LEU A 492 -12.65 -18.66 -4.65
N VAL A 493 -12.09 -19.66 -5.32
CA VAL A 493 -10.65 -19.74 -5.66
C VAL A 493 -10.40 -19.47 -7.16
N GLY A 494 -11.43 -19.62 -7.99
CA GLY A 494 -11.39 -19.52 -9.44
C GLY A 494 -11.70 -20.85 -10.13
N ALA A 495 -12.23 -20.79 -11.35
CA ALA A 495 -12.58 -21.98 -12.14
C ALA A 495 -11.31 -22.63 -12.72
N PRO A 496 -11.25 -23.97 -12.82
CA PRO A 496 -10.14 -24.67 -13.48
C PRO A 496 -10.03 -24.32 -14.97
N PRO A 497 -8.85 -24.50 -15.60
CA PRO A 497 -8.68 -24.27 -17.03
C PRO A 497 -9.71 -25.05 -17.86
N GLY A 498 -10.36 -24.37 -18.79
CA GLY A 498 -11.37 -24.96 -19.68
C GLY A 498 -12.82 -24.91 -19.18
N TYR A 499 -13.08 -24.39 -17.98
CA TYR A 499 -14.43 -24.16 -17.47
C TYR A 499 -14.87 -22.70 -17.64
N VAL A 500 -16.19 -22.49 -17.73
CA VAL A 500 -16.78 -21.14 -17.81
C VAL A 500 -16.42 -20.36 -16.54
N GLY A 501 -15.95 -19.11 -16.70
CA GLY A 501 -15.50 -18.26 -15.57
C GLY A 501 -14.01 -18.37 -15.22
N TYR A 502 -13.19 -19.10 -15.99
CA TYR A 502 -11.74 -19.18 -15.77
C TYR A 502 -11.06 -17.81 -15.77
N ASP A 503 -11.52 -16.88 -16.61
CA ASP A 503 -10.93 -15.52 -16.72
C ASP A 503 -11.33 -14.60 -15.57
N GLU A 504 -12.42 -14.87 -14.85
CA GLU A 504 -12.97 -13.98 -13.82
C GLU A 504 -12.22 -14.03 -12.48
N GLY A 505 -11.37 -15.03 -12.25
CA GLY A 505 -10.68 -15.19 -10.95
C GLY A 505 -11.63 -15.64 -9.83
N GLY A 506 -11.10 -16.01 -8.66
CA GLY A 506 -11.91 -16.42 -7.52
C GLY A 506 -12.42 -15.23 -6.71
N GLN A 507 -13.65 -15.29 -6.22
CA GLN A 507 -14.27 -14.19 -5.48
C GLN A 507 -13.51 -13.85 -4.20
N LEU A 508 -13.08 -14.84 -3.43
CA LEU A 508 -12.29 -14.65 -2.22
C LEU A 508 -10.88 -14.18 -2.55
N THR A 509 -10.21 -14.85 -3.50
CA THR A 509 -8.83 -14.54 -3.87
C THR A 509 -8.71 -13.15 -4.50
N GLU A 510 -9.64 -12.75 -5.39
CA GLU A 510 -9.64 -11.41 -5.98
C GLU A 510 -9.98 -10.32 -4.96
N ALA A 511 -10.92 -10.57 -4.03
CA ALA A 511 -11.26 -9.61 -2.99
C ALA A 511 -10.06 -9.29 -2.10
N VAL A 512 -9.35 -10.31 -1.61
CA VAL A 512 -8.16 -10.13 -0.76
C VAL A 512 -6.99 -9.58 -1.56
N ARG A 513 -6.82 -9.96 -2.83
CA ARG A 513 -5.80 -9.39 -3.70
C ARG A 513 -5.98 -7.87 -3.88
N ARG A 514 -7.23 -7.40 -4.00
CA ARG A 514 -7.56 -5.97 -4.12
C ARG A 514 -7.49 -5.23 -2.79
N LYS A 515 -7.81 -5.92 -1.69
CA LYS A 515 -7.82 -5.37 -0.33
C LYS A 515 -7.04 -6.30 0.60
N PRO A 516 -5.70 -6.29 0.53
CA PRO A 516 -4.87 -7.21 1.33
C PRO A 516 -4.94 -6.92 2.84
N TYR A 517 -5.38 -5.72 3.21
CA TYR A 517 -5.68 -5.28 4.58
C TYR A 517 -7.18 -5.16 4.73
N SER A 518 -7.83 -6.23 5.15
CA SER A 518 -9.29 -6.26 5.27
C SER A 518 -9.76 -7.28 6.29
N VAL A 519 -10.99 -7.09 6.73
CA VAL A 519 -11.75 -8.13 7.44
C VAL A 519 -12.47 -8.97 6.40
N VAL A 520 -12.23 -10.27 6.41
CA VAL A 520 -12.96 -11.24 5.59
C VAL A 520 -14.01 -11.90 6.46
N LEU A 521 -15.27 -11.60 6.19
CA LEU A 521 -16.42 -12.17 6.89
C LEU A 521 -17.04 -13.27 6.03
N LEU A 522 -17.01 -14.50 6.54
CA LEU A 522 -17.68 -15.66 5.96
C LEU A 522 -18.97 -15.94 6.78
N ASP A 523 -20.10 -15.49 6.25
CA ASP A 523 -21.36 -15.57 6.96
C ASP A 523 -22.01 -16.94 6.82
N GLU A 524 -22.58 -17.48 7.89
CA GLU A 524 -23.26 -18.78 7.95
C GLU A 524 -22.39 -19.97 7.48
N ILE A 525 -21.18 -20.09 8.05
CA ILE A 525 -20.16 -21.07 7.64
C ILE A 525 -20.66 -22.53 7.67
N GLU A 526 -21.63 -22.86 8.54
CA GLU A 526 -22.24 -24.19 8.66
C GLU A 526 -23.01 -24.63 7.39
N LYS A 527 -23.37 -23.68 6.52
CA LYS A 527 -24.06 -23.98 5.26
C LYS A 527 -23.10 -24.30 4.12
N ALA A 528 -21.80 -24.05 4.31
CA ALA A 528 -20.79 -24.26 3.28
C ALA A 528 -20.55 -25.74 2.97
N HIS A 529 -20.26 -26.06 1.70
CA HIS A 529 -19.79 -27.38 1.32
C HIS A 529 -18.50 -27.77 2.06
N PRO A 530 -18.29 -29.05 2.44
CA PRO A 530 -17.08 -29.50 3.14
C PRO A 530 -15.75 -29.13 2.47
N ASP A 531 -15.70 -28.96 1.16
CA ASP A 531 -14.50 -28.56 0.43
C ASP A 531 -14.10 -27.10 0.69
N VAL A 532 -15.02 -26.24 1.13
CA VAL A 532 -14.71 -24.86 1.57
C VAL A 532 -13.79 -24.91 2.79
N PHE A 533 -14.08 -25.78 3.76
CA PHE A 533 -13.22 -25.94 4.94
C PHE A 533 -11.81 -26.39 4.57
N ASN A 534 -11.67 -27.30 3.59
CA ASN A 534 -10.35 -27.73 3.11
C ASN A 534 -9.55 -26.56 2.48
N THR A 535 -10.23 -25.69 1.76
CA THR A 535 -9.63 -24.49 1.17
C THR A 535 -9.19 -23.50 2.25
N LEU A 536 -10.03 -23.27 3.26
CA LEU A 536 -9.73 -22.37 4.37
C LEU A 536 -8.62 -22.87 5.29
N LEU A 537 -8.41 -24.20 5.41
CA LEU A 537 -7.28 -24.75 6.16
C LEU A 537 -5.94 -24.22 5.65
N GLN A 538 -5.78 -24.07 4.34
CA GLN A 538 -4.57 -23.51 3.77
C GLN A 538 -4.36 -22.04 4.19
N VAL A 539 -5.45 -21.26 4.25
CA VAL A 539 -5.41 -19.88 4.73
C VAL A 539 -5.03 -19.81 6.21
N LEU A 540 -5.64 -20.67 7.04
CA LEU A 540 -5.42 -20.69 8.49
C LEU A 540 -4.02 -21.18 8.88
N ASP A 541 -3.40 -22.06 8.09
CA ASP A 541 -2.06 -22.61 8.39
C ASP A 541 -0.94 -21.77 7.81
N ASP A 542 -1.04 -21.44 6.52
CA ASP A 542 0.04 -20.81 5.75
C ASP A 542 -0.19 -19.32 5.49
N GLY A 543 -1.39 -18.77 5.83
CA GLY A 543 -1.76 -17.39 5.55
C GLY A 543 -1.75 -17.05 4.06
N ARG A 544 -1.94 -18.03 3.21
CA ARG A 544 -1.94 -17.85 1.75
C ARG A 544 -2.92 -18.78 1.07
N LEU A 545 -3.40 -18.39 -0.10
CA LEU A 545 -4.27 -19.21 -0.94
C LEU A 545 -3.83 -19.06 -2.40
N THR A 546 -3.58 -20.18 -3.07
CA THR A 546 -3.22 -20.18 -4.49
C THR A 546 -4.48 -20.29 -5.33
N ASP A 547 -4.68 -19.35 -6.26
CA ASP A 547 -5.80 -19.38 -7.19
C ASP A 547 -5.57 -20.42 -8.31
N ASN A 548 -6.62 -20.71 -9.08
CA ASN A 548 -6.54 -21.66 -10.18
C ASN A 548 -5.69 -21.18 -11.38
N LYS A 549 -5.21 -19.93 -11.36
CA LYS A 549 -4.24 -19.39 -12.31
C LYS A 549 -2.79 -19.54 -11.81
N GLY A 550 -2.57 -20.18 -10.65
CA GLY A 550 -1.28 -20.37 -10.03
C GLY A 550 -0.77 -19.15 -9.24
N ARG A 551 -1.60 -18.11 -9.07
CA ARG A 551 -1.19 -16.91 -8.33
C ARG A 551 -1.46 -17.11 -6.84
N THR A 552 -0.47 -16.85 -6.01
CA THR A 552 -0.59 -16.92 -4.56
C THR A 552 -1.08 -15.59 -4.01
N VAL A 553 -2.18 -15.62 -3.24
CA VAL A 553 -2.76 -14.46 -2.57
C VAL A 553 -2.40 -14.54 -1.08
N ASP A 554 -1.90 -13.44 -0.53
CA ASP A 554 -1.46 -13.33 0.85
C ASP A 554 -2.61 -12.88 1.77
N PHE A 555 -2.87 -13.66 2.81
CA PHE A 555 -3.91 -13.42 3.83
C PHE A 555 -3.32 -13.01 5.19
N LYS A 556 -1.99 -12.87 5.32
CA LYS A 556 -1.33 -12.58 6.60
C LYS A 556 -1.78 -11.27 7.23
N ASN A 557 -2.20 -10.32 6.42
CA ASN A 557 -2.67 -9.02 6.87
C ASN A 557 -4.21 -8.92 6.97
N THR A 558 -4.91 -10.05 6.85
CA THR A 558 -6.37 -10.10 6.99
C THR A 558 -6.78 -10.60 8.36
N ILE A 559 -8.01 -10.25 8.76
CA ILE A 559 -8.71 -10.88 9.87
C ILE A 559 -9.83 -11.73 9.27
N LEU A 560 -9.81 -13.01 9.57
CA LEU A 560 -10.83 -13.95 9.11
C LEU A 560 -11.89 -14.13 10.19
N ILE A 561 -13.12 -13.74 9.91
CA ILE A 561 -14.26 -13.90 10.79
C ILE A 561 -15.27 -14.83 10.11
N MET A 562 -15.64 -15.88 10.79
CA MET A 562 -16.68 -16.80 10.37
C MET A 562 -17.86 -16.63 11.32
N THR A 563 -19.09 -16.57 10.82
CA THR A 563 -20.28 -16.56 11.69
C THR A 563 -20.98 -17.88 11.61
N SER A 564 -21.62 -18.28 12.70
CA SER A 564 -22.46 -19.46 12.75
C SER A 564 -23.68 -19.25 13.65
N ASN A 565 -24.79 -19.84 13.24
CA ASN A 565 -26.03 -19.90 14.02
C ASN A 565 -26.25 -21.30 14.64
N VAL A 566 -25.25 -22.17 14.57
CA VAL A 566 -25.27 -23.50 15.20
C VAL A 566 -25.48 -23.36 16.71
N GLY A 567 -26.41 -24.11 17.28
CA GLY A 567 -26.75 -24.04 18.69
C GLY A 567 -27.64 -22.87 19.08
N ALA A 568 -28.20 -22.11 18.13
CA ALA A 568 -29.13 -21.02 18.42
C ALA A 568 -30.34 -21.48 19.26
N ASP A 569 -30.86 -22.67 19.00
CA ASP A 569 -32.00 -23.29 19.76
C ASP A 569 -31.60 -23.56 21.24
N ILE A 570 -30.35 -24.01 21.44
CA ILE A 570 -29.81 -24.25 22.78
C ILE A 570 -29.70 -22.92 23.51
N ILE A 571 -29.08 -21.91 22.88
CA ILE A 571 -28.95 -20.58 23.45
C ILE A 571 -30.31 -20.01 23.83
N GLN A 572 -31.31 -20.15 22.98
CA GLN A 572 -32.68 -19.69 23.24
C GLN A 572 -33.30 -20.38 24.45
N THR A 573 -33.16 -21.70 24.58
CA THR A 573 -33.67 -22.46 25.73
C THR A 573 -33.02 -22.05 27.04
N PHE A 574 -31.70 -21.81 27.05
CA PHE A 574 -30.99 -21.30 28.23
C PHE A 574 -31.46 -19.89 28.61
N MET A 575 -31.75 -19.05 27.62
CA MET A 575 -32.21 -17.68 27.85
C MET A 575 -33.54 -17.55 28.56
N GLU A 576 -34.46 -18.47 28.33
CA GLU A 576 -35.77 -18.47 29.01
C GLU A 576 -35.65 -18.63 30.50
N HIS A 577 -34.53 -19.16 30.99
CA HIS A 577 -34.29 -19.49 32.41
C HIS A 577 -33.10 -18.71 32.98
N LEU A 578 -32.48 -17.79 32.23
CA LEU A 578 -31.25 -17.11 32.65
C LEU A 578 -31.52 -16.05 33.70
N PRO A 579 -30.89 -16.09 34.88
CA PRO A 579 -30.98 -15.04 35.89
C PRO A 579 -30.46 -13.70 35.36
N ILE A 580 -30.97 -12.59 35.91
CA ILE A 580 -30.58 -11.25 35.45
C ILE A 580 -29.10 -10.97 35.80
N GLU A 581 -28.66 -11.38 37.02
CA GLU A 581 -27.28 -11.17 37.50
C GLU A 581 -26.87 -12.29 38.49
N GLY A 582 -25.58 -12.43 38.77
CA GLY A 582 -25.00 -13.29 39.80
C GLY A 582 -24.18 -14.49 39.28
N GLU A 583 -23.62 -15.27 40.23
CA GLU A 583 -22.80 -16.44 39.93
C GLU A 583 -23.55 -17.53 39.16
N GLU A 584 -24.85 -17.63 39.37
CA GLU A 584 -25.72 -18.60 38.72
C GLU A 584 -25.86 -18.29 37.22
N ARG A 585 -25.95 -17.01 36.84
CA ARG A 585 -25.88 -16.56 35.43
C ARG A 585 -24.57 -16.99 34.78
N THR A 586 -23.45 -16.76 35.45
CA THR A 586 -22.13 -17.12 34.91
C THR A 586 -21.98 -18.63 34.71
N ARG A 587 -22.51 -19.46 35.63
CA ARG A 587 -22.51 -20.91 35.48
C ARG A 587 -23.38 -21.37 34.32
N MET A 588 -24.61 -20.85 34.23
CA MET A 588 -25.54 -21.20 33.13
C MET A 588 -24.98 -20.78 31.76
N LEU A 589 -24.33 -19.65 31.63
CA LEU A 589 -23.66 -19.25 30.41
C LEU A 589 -22.48 -20.17 30.05
N ALA A 590 -21.72 -20.63 31.04
CA ALA A 590 -20.64 -21.60 30.84
C ALA A 590 -21.18 -22.96 30.38
N ASP A 591 -22.28 -23.44 30.95
CA ASP A 591 -22.94 -24.70 30.58
C ASP A 591 -23.53 -24.58 29.17
N CYS A 592 -24.20 -23.50 28.85
CA CYS A 592 -24.69 -23.20 27.53
C CYS A 592 -23.55 -23.22 26.49
N ARG A 593 -22.43 -22.54 26.79
CA ARG A 593 -21.25 -22.54 25.93
C ARG A 593 -20.73 -23.95 25.66
N ASN A 594 -20.65 -24.79 26.70
CA ASN A 594 -20.18 -26.16 26.56
C ASN A 594 -21.10 -26.99 25.67
N GLU A 595 -22.42 -26.89 25.84
CA GLU A 595 -23.37 -27.59 25.00
C GLU A 595 -23.31 -27.15 23.54
N VAL A 596 -23.25 -25.86 23.31
CA VAL A 596 -23.11 -25.29 21.96
C VAL A 596 -21.80 -25.75 21.30
N LEU A 597 -20.69 -25.80 22.04
CA LEU A 597 -19.41 -26.30 21.54
C LEU A 597 -19.47 -27.80 21.20
N GLU A 598 -20.22 -28.61 21.94
CA GLU A 598 -20.39 -30.02 21.61
C GLU A 598 -21.19 -30.23 20.31
N VAL A 599 -22.20 -29.41 20.05
CA VAL A 599 -22.93 -29.43 18.78
C VAL A 599 -22.03 -28.94 17.64
N LEU A 600 -21.24 -27.89 17.87
CA LEU A 600 -20.28 -27.38 16.89
C LEU A 600 -19.27 -28.45 16.46
N LYS A 601 -18.69 -29.19 17.41
CA LYS A 601 -17.77 -30.30 17.15
C LYS A 601 -18.34 -31.43 16.30
N ARG A 602 -19.68 -31.59 16.30
CA ARG A 602 -20.36 -32.55 15.45
C ARG A 602 -20.63 -32.01 14.04
N THR A 603 -20.77 -30.71 13.91
CA THR A 603 -21.10 -30.02 12.65
C THR A 603 -19.84 -29.66 11.85
N VAL A 604 -18.80 -29.21 12.54
CA VAL A 604 -17.53 -28.74 11.94
C VAL A 604 -16.41 -29.69 12.31
N ARG A 605 -15.53 -30.00 11.36
CA ARG A 605 -14.42 -30.93 11.56
C ARG A 605 -13.48 -30.44 12.67
N PRO A 606 -13.05 -31.35 13.59
CA PRO A 606 -12.17 -30.97 14.70
C PRO A 606 -10.85 -30.34 14.25
N GLU A 607 -10.28 -30.80 13.14
CA GLU A 607 -9.04 -30.25 12.57
C GLU A 607 -9.19 -28.79 12.16
N PHE A 608 -10.34 -28.37 11.71
CA PHE A 608 -10.63 -26.98 11.35
C PHE A 608 -10.79 -26.12 12.60
N LEU A 609 -11.53 -26.61 13.61
CA LEU A 609 -11.71 -25.88 14.87
C LEU A 609 -10.39 -25.66 15.62
N ASN A 610 -9.46 -26.59 15.55
CA ASN A 610 -8.14 -26.48 16.18
C ASN A 610 -7.21 -25.46 15.50
N ARG A 611 -7.57 -24.95 14.31
CA ARG A 611 -6.80 -23.94 13.58
C ARG A 611 -7.32 -22.52 13.78
N ILE A 612 -8.53 -22.40 14.31
CA ILE A 612 -9.16 -21.13 14.64
C ILE A 612 -8.54 -20.61 15.94
N ASP A 613 -8.17 -19.34 15.98
CA ASP A 613 -7.55 -18.74 17.18
C ASP A 613 -8.53 -18.67 18.35
N GLU A 614 -9.80 -18.26 18.09
CA GLU A 614 -10.82 -18.15 19.12
C GLU A 614 -12.22 -18.48 18.60
N VAL A 615 -12.96 -19.27 19.40
CA VAL A 615 -14.40 -19.52 19.20
C VAL A 615 -15.16 -18.67 20.24
N ILE A 616 -15.88 -17.70 19.74
CA ILE A 616 -16.51 -16.65 20.54
C ILE A 616 -18.04 -16.81 20.51
N MET A 617 -18.65 -16.98 21.69
CA MET A 617 -20.10 -17.02 21.82
C MET A 617 -20.62 -15.63 22.13
N PHE A 618 -21.48 -15.10 21.27
CA PHE A 618 -22.20 -13.85 21.48
C PHE A 618 -23.37 -14.08 22.42
N GLU A 619 -23.45 -13.25 23.44
CA GLU A 619 -24.54 -13.27 24.39
C GLU A 619 -25.80 -12.67 23.76
N PRO A 620 -26.97 -13.19 24.10
CA PRO A 620 -28.22 -12.56 23.72
C PRO A 620 -28.38 -11.19 24.36
N LEU A 621 -28.96 -10.25 23.61
CA LEU A 621 -29.13 -8.87 24.06
C LEU A 621 -30.21 -8.76 25.16
N SER A 622 -29.91 -8.03 26.19
CA SER A 622 -30.88 -7.66 27.23
C SER A 622 -31.76 -6.47 26.79
N GLN A 623 -32.80 -6.20 27.51
CA GLN A 623 -33.66 -5.03 27.26
C GLN A 623 -32.87 -3.70 27.43
N ASN A 624 -31.90 -3.66 28.33
CA ASN A 624 -31.02 -2.51 28.49
C ASN A 624 -30.11 -2.33 27.29
N ASP A 625 -29.56 -3.42 26.75
CA ASP A 625 -28.74 -3.37 25.52
C ASP A 625 -29.55 -2.84 24.31
N ILE A 626 -30.81 -3.24 24.19
CA ILE A 626 -31.70 -2.72 23.13
C ILE A 626 -31.97 -1.23 23.33
N ARG A 627 -32.10 -0.75 24.58
CA ARG A 627 -32.24 0.67 24.87
C ARG A 627 -31.00 1.45 24.43
N ASP A 628 -29.81 0.95 24.75
CA ASP A 628 -28.56 1.60 24.37
C ASP A 628 -28.33 1.56 22.83
N ILE A 629 -28.73 0.49 22.17
CA ILE A 629 -28.76 0.41 20.71
C ILE A 629 -29.70 1.45 20.09
N LEU A 630 -30.88 1.64 20.67
CA LEU A 630 -31.82 2.67 20.25
C LEU A 630 -31.19 4.08 20.35
N ARG A 631 -30.58 4.36 21.49
CA ARG A 631 -29.87 5.65 21.70
C ARG A 631 -28.78 5.89 20.69
N MET A 632 -28.04 4.85 20.34
CA MET A 632 -26.99 4.92 19.32
C MET A 632 -27.58 5.24 17.94
N GLN A 633 -28.64 4.51 17.53
CA GLN A 633 -29.30 4.75 16.25
C GLN A 633 -29.98 6.14 16.19
N MET A 634 -30.48 6.64 17.31
CA MET A 634 -31.01 8.00 17.39
C MET A 634 -29.92 9.06 17.24
N ARG A 635 -28.72 8.81 17.76
CA ARG A 635 -27.55 9.68 17.57
C ARG A 635 -27.11 9.74 16.10
N ASP A 636 -27.03 8.58 15.44
CA ASP A 636 -26.71 8.51 14.00
C ASP A 636 -27.75 9.25 13.15
N LEU A 637 -29.03 9.15 13.54
CA LEU A 637 -30.12 9.89 12.89
C LEU A 637 -30.00 11.40 13.13
N GLN A 638 -29.66 11.82 14.36
CA GLN A 638 -29.40 13.20 14.73
C GLN A 638 -28.27 13.81 13.91
N GLU A 639 -27.15 13.09 13.74
CA GLU A 639 -26.03 13.56 12.93
C GLU A 639 -26.44 13.81 11.47
N LYS A 640 -27.18 12.89 10.87
CA LYS A 640 -27.68 13.03 9.49
C LYS A 640 -28.65 14.21 9.32
N LEU A 641 -29.47 14.49 10.32
CA LEU A 641 -30.42 15.59 10.27
C LEU A 641 -29.77 16.94 10.59
N SER A 642 -28.72 16.95 11.40
CA SER A 642 -27.97 18.17 11.69
C SER A 642 -27.30 18.77 10.46
N GLU A 643 -26.90 17.94 9.48
CA GLU A 643 -26.42 18.39 8.17
C GLU A 643 -27.47 19.23 7.42
N ASN A 644 -28.75 18.99 7.68
CA ASN A 644 -29.88 19.74 7.13
C ASN A 644 -30.38 20.86 8.06
N GLY A 645 -29.68 21.11 9.19
CA GLY A 645 -30.05 22.11 10.17
C GLY A 645 -31.24 21.72 11.05
N VAL A 646 -31.50 20.41 11.22
CA VAL A 646 -32.60 19.92 12.06
C VAL A 646 -32.04 19.15 13.27
N SER A 647 -32.50 19.53 14.47
CA SER A 647 -32.16 18.86 15.74
C SER A 647 -33.32 17.96 16.20
N ILE A 648 -32.99 16.83 16.84
CA ILE A 648 -33.98 15.89 17.39
C ILE A 648 -33.80 15.78 18.90
N GLU A 649 -34.91 15.88 19.62
CA GLU A 649 -35.03 15.48 21.01
C GLU A 649 -36.11 14.38 21.13
N PHE A 650 -35.99 13.47 22.08
CA PHE A 650 -36.98 12.44 22.32
C PHE A 650 -37.29 12.27 23.82
N THR A 651 -38.52 11.85 24.13
CA THR A 651 -38.97 11.66 25.48
C THR A 651 -38.62 10.26 26.02
N GLU A 652 -38.59 10.10 27.36
CA GLU A 652 -38.43 8.78 27.99
C GLU A 652 -39.58 7.82 27.59
N GLY A 653 -40.80 8.34 27.41
CA GLY A 653 -41.94 7.56 26.94
C GLY A 653 -41.74 6.98 25.54
N PHE A 654 -41.11 7.72 24.65
CA PHE A 654 -40.71 7.21 23.33
C PHE A 654 -39.65 6.09 23.45
N GLU A 655 -38.66 6.30 24.29
CA GLU A 655 -37.59 5.32 24.51
C GLU A 655 -38.16 4.00 25.08
N GLU A 656 -39.04 4.07 26.06
CA GLU A 656 -39.67 2.90 26.68
C GLU A 656 -40.59 2.16 25.69
N TYR A 657 -41.39 2.92 24.93
CA TYR A 657 -42.27 2.35 23.90
C TYR A 657 -41.45 1.59 22.82
N MET A 658 -40.41 2.21 22.29
CA MET A 658 -39.57 1.63 21.25
C MET A 658 -38.82 0.41 21.78
N THR A 659 -38.27 0.49 22.98
CA THR A 659 -37.56 -0.61 23.62
C THR A 659 -38.46 -1.81 23.87
N THR A 660 -39.66 -1.57 24.44
CA THR A 660 -40.62 -2.65 24.76
C THR A 660 -41.16 -3.33 23.50
N LYS A 661 -41.50 -2.55 22.48
CA LYS A 661 -42.05 -3.06 21.21
C LYS A 661 -40.97 -3.67 20.29
N GLY A 662 -39.75 -3.19 20.44
CA GLY A 662 -38.58 -3.66 19.64
C GLY A 662 -37.80 -4.79 20.29
N TYR A 663 -38.13 -5.20 21.51
CA TYR A 663 -37.44 -6.28 22.20
C TYR A 663 -38.04 -7.66 21.85
N GLU A 664 -37.33 -8.42 21.05
CA GLU A 664 -37.61 -9.81 20.76
C GLU A 664 -36.35 -10.65 21.00
N PRO A 665 -36.25 -11.44 22.07
CA PRO A 665 -35.02 -12.16 22.45
C PRO A 665 -34.44 -13.05 21.33
N ALA A 666 -35.30 -13.64 20.51
CA ALA A 666 -34.90 -14.53 19.43
C ALA A 666 -34.25 -13.81 18.23
N TYR A 667 -34.54 -12.53 18.04
CA TYR A 667 -34.12 -11.77 16.85
C TYR A 667 -33.14 -10.62 17.14
N GLY A 668 -32.78 -10.44 18.43
CA GLY A 668 -31.82 -9.44 18.87
C GLY A 668 -32.21 -8.00 18.50
N ALA A 669 -31.32 -7.23 17.90
CA ALA A 669 -31.54 -5.83 17.52
C ALA A 669 -32.25 -5.63 16.16
N ARG A 670 -32.55 -6.68 15.41
CA ARG A 670 -33.21 -6.53 14.09
C ARG A 670 -34.61 -5.92 14.16
N PRO A 671 -35.48 -6.30 15.15
CA PRO A 671 -36.81 -5.74 15.28
C PRO A 671 -36.82 -4.24 15.54
N ILE A 672 -35.92 -3.72 16.41
CA ILE A 672 -35.87 -2.29 16.71
C ILE A 672 -35.50 -1.46 15.51
N LYS A 673 -34.55 -1.94 14.68
CA LYS A 673 -34.15 -1.26 13.43
C LYS A 673 -35.30 -1.15 12.43
N ARG A 674 -36.08 -2.25 12.29
CA ARG A 674 -37.29 -2.25 11.45
C ARG A 674 -38.37 -1.33 11.98
N LEU A 675 -38.54 -1.29 13.29
CA LEU A 675 -39.52 -0.46 13.96
C LEU A 675 -39.16 1.03 13.77
N MET A 676 -37.90 1.41 13.97
CA MET A 676 -37.42 2.76 13.69
C MET A 676 -37.68 3.18 12.25
N GLN A 677 -37.37 2.31 11.29
CA GLN A 677 -37.61 2.62 9.88
C GLN A 677 -39.09 2.84 9.57
N LYS A 678 -39.96 1.94 10.09
CA LYS A 678 -41.37 1.96 9.78
C LYS A 678 -42.16 3.05 10.51
N GLU A 679 -41.88 3.24 11.81
CA GLU A 679 -42.71 4.08 12.67
C GLU A 679 -42.11 5.46 12.95
N LEU A 680 -40.77 5.65 12.80
CA LEU A 680 -40.13 6.93 13.01
C LEU A 680 -39.63 7.59 11.71
N ILE A 681 -38.71 6.91 11.00
CA ILE A 681 -38.07 7.50 9.81
C ILE A 681 -39.08 7.86 8.72
N ASN A 682 -40.10 7.02 8.49
CA ASN A 682 -41.14 7.32 7.52
C ASN A 682 -42.01 8.51 7.89
N ILE A 683 -42.27 8.70 9.21
CA ILE A 683 -43.05 9.85 9.70
C ILE A 683 -42.21 11.14 9.56
N LEU A 684 -40.93 11.10 9.98
CA LEU A 684 -39.99 12.21 9.83
C LEU A 684 -39.82 12.62 8.38
N ALA A 685 -39.62 11.64 7.48
CA ALA A 685 -39.49 11.92 6.05
C ALA A 685 -40.73 12.63 5.47
N LYS A 686 -41.93 12.20 5.85
CA LYS A 686 -43.17 12.88 5.45
C LYS A 686 -43.22 14.31 6.01
N SER A 687 -42.97 14.49 7.30
CA SER A 687 -43.03 15.81 7.95
C SER A 687 -42.02 16.81 7.35
N ILE A 688 -40.84 16.33 6.94
CA ILE A 688 -39.85 17.14 6.25
C ILE A 688 -40.31 17.51 4.82
N LEU A 689 -40.88 16.56 4.09
CA LEU A 689 -41.36 16.77 2.72
C LEU A 689 -42.61 17.63 2.66
N ASP A 690 -43.51 17.53 3.64
CA ASP A 690 -44.70 18.31 3.79
C ASP A 690 -44.43 19.75 4.28
N GLY A 691 -43.18 20.08 4.59
CA GLY A 691 -42.74 21.40 5.02
C GLY A 691 -43.17 21.75 6.47
N HIS A 692 -43.57 20.77 7.26
CA HIS A 692 -43.88 20.94 8.71
C HIS A 692 -42.62 21.05 9.55
N VAL A 693 -41.46 20.68 9.03
CA VAL A 693 -40.16 20.80 9.66
C VAL A 693 -39.33 21.80 8.87
N HIS A 694 -39.00 22.92 9.55
CA HIS A 694 -38.21 23.99 8.95
C HIS A 694 -36.71 23.80 9.21
N ARG A 695 -35.86 24.45 8.42
CA ARG A 695 -34.41 24.55 8.71
C ARG A 695 -34.24 25.29 10.05
N ASP A 696 -33.28 24.84 10.84
CA ASP A 696 -32.94 25.37 12.17
C ASP A 696 -34.06 25.14 13.24
N SER A 697 -34.93 24.11 13.04
CA SER A 697 -35.93 23.71 14.03
C SER A 697 -35.46 22.53 14.88
N THR A 698 -36.00 22.45 16.10
CA THR A 698 -35.82 21.31 16.99
C THR A 698 -37.09 20.47 17.03
N ILE A 699 -36.99 19.21 16.66
CA ILE A 699 -38.11 18.27 16.64
C ILE A 699 -38.14 17.52 17.97
N LEU A 700 -39.29 17.52 18.64
CA LEU A 700 -39.55 16.65 19.79
C LEU A 700 -40.33 15.42 19.35
N ILE A 701 -39.76 14.23 19.57
CA ILE A 701 -40.41 12.95 19.35
C ILE A 701 -41.00 12.44 20.65
N ASP A 702 -42.30 12.15 20.63
CA ASP A 702 -43.07 11.69 21.77
C ASP A 702 -44.01 10.55 21.40
N VAL A 703 -44.60 9.87 22.35
CA VAL A 703 -45.63 8.84 22.14
C VAL A 703 -46.91 9.26 22.81
N ARG A 704 -48.01 9.31 22.02
CA ARG A 704 -49.37 9.53 22.51
C ARG A 704 -50.30 8.47 21.98
N ASP A 705 -51.09 7.88 22.87
CA ASP A 705 -52.06 6.82 22.55
C ASP A 705 -51.44 5.65 21.73
N GLY A 706 -50.14 5.32 22.00
CA GLY A 706 -49.44 4.22 21.32
C GLY A 706 -49.00 4.54 19.87
N GLN A 707 -48.98 5.86 19.50
CA GLN A 707 -48.49 6.33 18.24
C GLN A 707 -47.37 7.36 18.42
N ILE A 708 -46.37 7.30 17.57
CA ILE A 708 -45.26 8.27 17.55
C ILE A 708 -45.78 9.59 16.99
N VAL A 709 -45.59 10.66 17.75
CA VAL A 709 -45.96 12.04 17.36
C VAL A 709 -44.69 12.87 17.27
N VAL A 710 -44.59 13.59 16.16
CA VAL A 710 -43.46 14.49 15.87
C VAL A 710 -43.96 15.91 15.98
N ASN A 711 -43.41 16.68 16.93
CA ASN A 711 -43.78 18.07 17.14
C ASN A 711 -42.59 18.99 16.92
N ASP A 712 -42.82 20.13 16.29
CA ASP A 712 -41.83 21.22 16.23
C ASP A 712 -41.81 21.92 17.60
N LYS A 713 -40.63 22.19 18.18
CA LYS A 713 -40.45 22.72 19.54
C LYS A 713 -40.31 24.22 19.50
#